data_13ca8e44a8e28fa8994dd8231476026f
#
_entry.id   13ca8e44a8e28fa8994dd8231476026f
#
_cell.length_a   1.000
_cell.length_b   1.000
_cell.length_c   1.000
_cell.angle_alpha   90.00
_cell.angle_beta   90.00
_cell.angle_gamma   90.00
#
_symmetry.space_group_name_H-M   'P 1'
#
loop_
_entity.id
_entity.type
_entity.pdbx_description
1 polymer ?
#
loop_
_entity_poly.entity_id
_entity_poly.type
_entity_poly.pdbx_seq_one_letter_code
_entity_poly.pdbx_strand_id
1 'polypeptide(L)'
;MKAMKLLKKSALCLLLAEALFFTELPVLAESPVQSDNTWESDEEEQSGWESESEELQPQDGFFDDAGTDSIEFESLEENFDQTEELQSQDLNELTQEEIEAQLAPIRQLQAGSYVEPPEGNGSSEIASYGARAISYPAKYDPRSSLGLAVRNQKPSNMCWAYTLATNLEISFLRAGAGLFDLSEEHLAYFFAHRTDDPLGNTPNDRNNVGHSYREGGNQTLATLFLSSWSGMALESEIPYETNADHTLDSNQTPAASTAYHTAAYLENAAFSTYSVNNIKELITEYGSVSLSFGMYDSYYNPYTYAYSYPNSAGVNHAVTLIGWDDSFSKNNFNEVCGVSADGAWIARNSWGDNWGDGGYFYISYENKSNYNIVAAEAITSPKYKNNYFYDGSCALSKLKLYPSGSGKISAVANVFEAKAGNGKGEEIGEVVLETYTDGGTYGIQIYTNLEDKADPTSGTPAYSTPVQFYQEHAGVSTVSVPEVSLLGGTLYSVVVTNMGSGTVEYLCETNSSYDWVSFQADLKEKQSFCYHEKNGWTDFAKTSPSACARIKAHTRTLDSALSVGKPSSLKGTVKAYNEITLTWETVSGATGYQIYRKAGSGKYTKVGTVSWNKTSFSDKSVVIGTSYTYRIRAYAMVNGTANYSGYSSAVTAKPVLSVPKVWVSVSPGGYNTVKWNKTAGATGYLVYRKSGKSWTKLKTVKGAVTYK
;
A
#
# COMPACT_ATOMS: atom_id res chain seq x y z
N MET A 1 30.91 10.29 -34.81
CA MET A 1 31.55 9.18 -34.08
C MET A 1 31.68 9.46 -32.57
N LYS A 2 30.79 10.30 -31.99
CA LYS A 2 30.67 10.53 -30.52
C LYS A 2 29.27 10.21 -29.95
N ALA A 3 28.29 9.98 -30.81
CA ALA A 3 26.89 9.65 -30.40
C ALA A 3 26.61 8.14 -30.17
N MET A 4 27.61 7.27 -30.38
CA MET A 4 27.44 5.81 -30.25
C MET A 4 28.00 5.23 -28.94
N LYS A 5 28.45 6.06 -27.99
CA LYS A 5 28.95 5.59 -26.67
C LYS A 5 28.02 5.77 -25.49
N LEU A 6 26.90 6.51 -25.61
CA LEU A 6 25.95 6.68 -24.54
C LEU A 6 24.84 5.59 -24.51
N LEU A 7 24.55 4.96 -25.63
CA LEU A 7 23.51 3.90 -25.73
C LEU A 7 23.90 2.53 -25.16
N LYS A 8 25.14 2.38 -24.66
CA LYS A 8 25.62 1.10 -24.08
C LYS A 8 25.58 1.02 -22.55
N LYS A 9 25.25 2.09 -21.85
CA LYS A 9 25.17 2.06 -20.36
C LYS A 9 23.80 1.69 -19.81
N SER A 10 22.71 2.00 -20.50
CA SER A 10 21.36 1.69 -20.04
C SER A 10 20.91 0.24 -20.30
N ALA A 11 21.53 -0.46 -21.25
CA ALA A 11 21.22 -1.86 -21.53
C ALA A 11 22.00 -2.86 -20.65
N LEU A 12 22.98 -2.40 -19.87
CA LEU A 12 23.84 -3.27 -19.07
C LEU A 12 23.29 -3.51 -17.65
N CYS A 13 22.41 -2.65 -17.15
CA CYS A 13 21.83 -2.82 -15.81
C CYS A 13 20.72 -3.88 -15.72
N LEU A 14 20.10 -4.25 -16.84
CA LEU A 14 19.04 -5.30 -16.84
C LEU A 14 19.58 -6.71 -17.10
N LEU A 15 20.82 -6.88 -17.57
CA LEU A 15 21.41 -8.19 -17.90
C LEU A 15 22.33 -8.75 -16.81
N LEU A 16 22.66 -7.98 -15.76
CA LEU A 16 23.54 -8.41 -14.67
C LEU A 16 22.81 -9.06 -13.48
N ALA A 17 21.48 -9.04 -13.45
CA ALA A 17 20.69 -9.76 -12.44
C ALA A 17 20.61 -11.28 -12.67
N GLU A 18 21.05 -11.79 -13.81
CA GLU A 18 20.96 -13.23 -14.15
C GLU A 18 22.29 -14.02 -13.98
N ALA A 19 23.42 -13.41 -13.58
CA ALA A 19 24.74 -14.05 -13.72
C ALA A 19 25.61 -14.14 -12.45
N LEU A 20 25.08 -14.02 -11.23
CA LEU A 20 25.90 -14.13 -10.01
C LEU A 20 25.28 -15.02 -8.93
N PHE A 21 25.20 -16.33 -9.18
CA PHE A 21 25.07 -17.33 -8.13
C PHE A 21 25.88 -18.58 -8.54
N PHE A 22 27.05 -18.72 -7.96
CA PHE A 22 27.70 -19.99 -7.60
C PHE A 22 29.05 -19.68 -6.92
N THR A 23 29.10 -19.73 -5.59
CA THR A 23 30.24 -20.25 -4.85
C THR A 23 29.84 -20.55 -3.40
N GLU A 24 30.11 -21.77 -3.01
CA GLU A 24 29.91 -22.32 -1.67
C GLU A 24 30.89 -21.71 -0.65
N LEU A 25 30.47 -21.57 0.62
CA LEU A 25 31.37 -21.41 1.75
C LEU A 25 30.96 -22.31 2.94
N PRO A 26 31.91 -22.77 3.74
CA PRO A 26 31.75 -23.87 4.65
C PRO A 26 31.27 -23.47 6.06
N VAL A 27 30.73 -24.49 6.71
CA VAL A 27 30.29 -24.59 8.10
C VAL A 27 31.43 -24.38 9.10
N LEU A 28 31.20 -23.62 10.16
CA LEU A 28 31.88 -23.78 11.44
C LEU A 28 30.87 -23.71 12.59
N ALA A 29 30.91 -24.78 13.39
CA ALA A 29 30.20 -24.96 14.63
C ALA A 29 30.98 -24.34 15.78
N GLU A 30 30.28 -23.86 16.83
CA GLU A 30 30.64 -24.16 18.20
C GLU A 30 29.60 -23.69 19.23
N SER A 31 29.44 -24.51 20.26
CA SER A 31 28.51 -24.46 21.39
C SER A 31 29.26 -23.94 22.63
N PRO A 32 28.75 -24.13 23.87
CA PRO A 32 27.74 -23.32 24.60
C PRO A 32 28.30 -22.77 25.93
N VAL A 33 27.56 -21.87 26.58
CA VAL A 33 27.83 -21.57 28.02
C VAL A 33 26.49 -21.50 28.77
N GLN A 34 26.45 -22.28 29.83
CA GLN A 34 25.44 -22.28 30.90
C GLN A 34 25.64 -21.09 31.85
N SER A 35 24.55 -20.61 32.45
CA SER A 35 24.51 -20.41 33.91
C SER A 35 23.11 -20.13 34.44
N ASP A 36 22.82 -20.79 35.51
CA ASP A 36 21.71 -20.75 36.46
C ASP A 36 21.31 -19.35 36.93
N ASN A 37 20.03 -19.13 37.27
CA ASN A 37 19.57 -19.01 38.63
C ASN A 37 18.07 -18.71 38.78
N THR A 38 17.47 -19.51 39.61
CA THR A 38 16.30 -19.44 40.48
C THR A 38 15.80 -18.05 40.91
N TRP A 39 14.46 -17.94 41.06
CA TRP A 39 13.71 -17.59 42.29
C TRP A 39 12.19 -17.63 42.00
N GLU A 40 11.50 -18.41 42.78
CA GLU A 40 10.33 -18.40 43.62
C GLU A 40 9.16 -17.46 43.27
N SER A 41 8.03 -18.12 43.13
CA SER A 41 6.72 -18.11 43.85
C SER A 41 6.23 -16.80 44.43
N ASP A 42 4.95 -16.50 44.11
CA ASP A 42 3.96 -16.26 45.16
C ASP A 42 2.53 -16.50 44.63
N GLU A 43 1.71 -16.98 45.52
CA GLU A 43 0.37 -17.49 45.41
C GLU A 43 -0.69 -16.39 45.62
N GLU A 44 -1.88 -16.67 45.05
CA GLU A 44 -3.23 -16.40 45.54
C GLU A 44 -3.68 -14.97 45.89
N GLU A 45 -4.80 -14.57 45.28
CA GLU A 45 -6.07 -14.40 46.00
C GLU A 45 -7.28 -14.36 45.08
N GLN A 46 -8.28 -15.14 45.47
CA GLN A 46 -9.63 -15.13 44.90
C GLN A 46 -10.45 -14.01 45.56
N SER A 47 -11.27 -13.32 44.83
CA SER A 47 -12.57 -12.89 45.33
C SER A 47 -13.58 -12.78 44.18
N GLY A 48 -14.63 -13.52 44.29
CA GLY A 48 -15.77 -13.55 43.41
C GLY A 48 -16.71 -12.39 43.64
N TRP A 49 -17.48 -12.09 42.63
CA TRP A 49 -18.84 -11.53 42.73
C TRP A 49 -19.70 -12.19 41.66
N GLU A 50 -20.85 -12.65 42.13
CA GLU A 50 -21.91 -13.29 41.37
C GLU A 50 -22.75 -12.28 40.60
N SER A 51 -23.22 -12.76 39.46
CA SER A 51 -24.55 -12.63 38.82
C SER A 51 -25.26 -11.29 38.73
N GLU A 52 -25.64 -10.93 37.52
CA GLU A 52 -27.07 -10.93 37.17
C GLU A 52 -27.23 -10.97 35.66
N SER A 53 -28.04 -11.92 35.22
CA SER A 53 -28.44 -12.14 33.83
C SER A 53 -29.71 -11.32 33.58
N GLU A 54 -29.68 -10.46 32.54
CA GLU A 54 -30.92 -10.06 31.86
C GLU A 54 -30.85 -10.50 30.39
N GLU A 55 -31.72 -11.45 30.09
CA GLU A 55 -32.08 -11.86 28.73
C GLU A 55 -32.81 -10.72 28.02
N LEU A 56 -32.30 -10.28 26.91
CA LEU A 56 -33.05 -9.55 25.90
C LEU A 56 -33.18 -10.40 24.64
N GLN A 57 -34.41 -10.75 24.33
CA GLN A 57 -34.87 -11.49 23.16
C GLN A 57 -34.56 -10.77 21.85
N PRO A 58 -34.33 -11.47 20.75
CA PRO A 58 -34.11 -10.85 19.45
C PRO A 58 -35.44 -10.42 18.82
N GLN A 59 -35.47 -9.17 18.36
CA GLN A 59 -36.52 -8.73 17.44
C GLN A 59 -36.08 -9.00 16.03
N ASP A 60 -36.86 -9.79 15.32
CA ASP A 60 -36.80 -9.99 13.89
C ASP A 60 -37.08 -8.66 13.16
N GLY A 61 -36.17 -8.23 12.34
CA GLY A 61 -36.31 -7.08 11.45
C GLY A 61 -35.69 -7.36 10.09
N PHE A 62 -36.52 -7.70 9.15
CA PHE A 62 -36.42 -7.73 7.70
C PHE A 62 -35.21 -7.02 7.12
N PHE A 63 -34.38 -7.78 6.42
CA PHE A 63 -33.50 -7.25 5.38
C PHE A 63 -34.15 -7.51 4.04
N ASP A 64 -34.74 -6.46 3.47
CA ASP A 64 -35.07 -6.40 2.07
C ASP A 64 -33.86 -5.89 1.27
N ASP A 65 -33.57 -6.65 0.27
CA ASP A 65 -32.99 -6.41 -1.05
C ASP A 65 -32.31 -5.05 -1.27
N ALA A 66 -30.97 -5.04 -1.23
CA ALA A 66 -30.17 -3.91 -1.70
C ALA A 66 -30.19 -3.87 -3.23
N GLY A 67 -31.11 -3.08 -3.76
CA GLY A 67 -31.11 -2.68 -5.16
C GLY A 67 -29.80 -1.97 -5.52
N THR A 68 -29.31 -2.32 -6.70
CA THR A 68 -28.28 -1.60 -7.42
C THR A 68 -28.79 -0.20 -7.73
N ASP A 69 -28.39 0.80 -6.93
CA ASP A 69 -28.62 2.20 -7.27
C ASP A 69 -27.67 2.58 -8.42
N SER A 70 -28.21 2.54 -9.62
CA SER A 70 -27.73 3.34 -10.73
C SER A 70 -27.93 4.81 -10.34
N ILE A 71 -26.85 5.58 -10.29
CA ILE A 71 -26.91 7.03 -10.16
C ILE A 71 -27.54 7.54 -11.47
N GLU A 72 -28.85 7.75 -11.45
CA GLU A 72 -29.54 8.56 -12.44
C GLU A 72 -29.16 10.02 -12.16
N PHE A 73 -28.46 10.63 -13.11
CA PHE A 73 -28.36 12.08 -13.18
C PHE A 73 -29.75 12.61 -13.50
N GLU A 74 -30.46 13.12 -12.50
CA GLU A 74 -31.60 13.98 -12.77
C GLU A 74 -31.10 15.16 -13.62
N SER A 75 -31.62 15.22 -14.84
CA SER A 75 -31.47 16.38 -15.71
C SER A 75 -32.08 17.58 -14.98
N LEU A 76 -31.27 18.50 -14.54
CA LEU A 76 -31.70 19.84 -14.18
C LEU A 76 -32.07 20.60 -15.48
N GLU A 77 -33.13 20.15 -16.14
CA GLU A 77 -33.87 20.91 -17.11
C GLU A 77 -35.03 21.60 -16.38
N GLU A 78 -34.76 22.71 -15.71
CA GLU A 78 -35.76 23.77 -15.52
C GLU A 78 -35.06 25.05 -15.09
N ASN A 79 -35.21 26.08 -15.94
CA ASN A 79 -34.87 27.50 -15.75
C ASN A 79 -33.45 27.97 -16.11
N PHE A 80 -33.03 27.75 -17.35
CA PHE A 80 -32.11 28.65 -18.03
C PHE A 80 -32.81 29.32 -19.23
N ASP A 81 -33.81 30.15 -18.96
CA ASP A 81 -34.26 31.18 -19.88
C ASP A 81 -34.00 32.55 -19.25
N GLN A 82 -32.73 32.88 -19.09
CA GLN A 82 -32.17 34.20 -19.13
C GLN A 82 -30.81 34.07 -19.83
N THR A 83 -30.83 34.06 -21.12
CA THR A 83 -29.73 34.54 -21.94
C THR A 83 -29.49 36.00 -21.57
N GLU A 84 -28.76 36.27 -20.51
CA GLU A 84 -27.88 37.43 -20.56
C GLU A 84 -26.92 37.08 -21.71
N GLU A 85 -27.17 37.68 -22.88
CA GLU A 85 -26.14 37.97 -23.85
C GLU A 85 -24.98 38.57 -23.04
N LEU A 86 -23.95 37.72 -22.76
CA LEU A 86 -22.62 38.23 -22.51
C LEU A 86 -22.35 39.13 -23.69
N GLN A 87 -22.52 40.46 -23.48
CA GLN A 87 -22.10 41.47 -24.44
C GLN A 87 -20.70 41.05 -24.84
N SER A 88 -20.51 40.63 -26.06
CA SER A 88 -19.20 40.48 -26.66
C SER A 88 -18.52 41.84 -26.42
N GLN A 89 -17.64 41.88 -25.40
CA GLN A 89 -16.70 42.98 -25.28
C GLN A 89 -16.01 42.98 -26.63
N ASP A 90 -16.04 44.12 -27.25
CA ASP A 90 -15.47 44.33 -28.59
C ASP A 90 -13.96 44.07 -28.43
N LEU A 91 -13.50 42.83 -28.70
CA LEU A 91 -12.12 42.38 -28.51
C LEU A 91 -11.10 43.16 -29.35
N ASN A 92 -11.57 44.11 -30.14
CA ASN A 92 -10.76 45.02 -30.94
C ASN A 92 -10.34 46.30 -30.18
N GLU A 93 -10.69 46.46 -28.89
CA GLU A 93 -10.41 47.66 -28.12
C GLU A 93 -9.32 47.53 -27.06
N LEU A 94 -8.58 46.39 -26.99
CA LEU A 94 -7.45 46.26 -26.08
C LEU A 94 -6.36 47.28 -26.42
N THR A 95 -5.94 48.03 -25.42
CA THR A 95 -4.81 48.96 -25.54
C THR A 95 -3.48 48.19 -25.67
N GLN A 96 -2.47 48.84 -26.21
CA GLN A 96 -1.12 48.26 -26.31
C GLN A 96 -0.56 47.87 -24.93
N GLU A 97 -0.94 48.64 -23.88
CA GLU A 97 -0.53 48.37 -22.50
C GLU A 97 -1.22 47.09 -21.94
N GLU A 98 -2.51 46.90 -22.24
CA GLU A 98 -3.25 45.68 -21.86
C GLU A 98 -2.75 44.46 -22.59
N ILE A 99 -2.40 44.56 -23.89
CA ILE A 99 -1.77 43.48 -24.64
C ILE A 99 -0.40 43.13 -24.03
N GLU A 100 0.42 44.12 -23.70
CA GLU A 100 1.73 43.89 -23.08
C GLU A 100 1.60 43.26 -21.69
N ALA A 101 0.60 43.64 -20.89
CA ALA A 101 0.32 43.01 -19.62
C ALA A 101 -0.03 41.54 -19.73
N GLN A 102 -0.66 41.09 -20.83
CA GLN A 102 -0.94 39.68 -21.12
C GLN A 102 0.30 38.94 -21.57
N LEU A 103 1.19 39.55 -22.35
CA LEU A 103 2.37 38.90 -22.95
C LEU A 103 3.59 38.90 -22.02
N ALA A 104 3.75 39.88 -21.13
CA ALA A 104 4.90 40.01 -20.25
C ALA A 104 5.13 38.78 -19.35
N PRO A 105 4.10 38.20 -18.69
CA PRO A 105 4.25 36.97 -17.91
C PRO A 105 4.76 35.79 -18.73
N ILE A 106 4.31 35.67 -19.99
CA ILE A 106 4.73 34.57 -20.90
C ILE A 106 6.20 34.70 -21.26
N ARG A 107 6.66 35.94 -21.55
CA ARG A 107 8.07 36.22 -21.88
C ARG A 107 9.00 35.91 -20.69
N GLN A 108 8.55 36.12 -19.47
CA GLN A 108 9.34 35.74 -18.28
C GLN A 108 9.57 34.22 -18.17
N LEU A 109 8.62 33.38 -18.61
CA LEU A 109 8.82 31.93 -18.66
C LEU A 109 9.90 31.52 -19.66
N GLN A 110 10.05 32.25 -20.76
CA GLN A 110 11.09 31.98 -21.79
C GLN A 110 12.51 32.16 -21.25
N ALA A 111 12.69 33.00 -20.21
CA ALA A 111 13.98 33.25 -19.57
C ALA A 111 14.25 32.34 -18.37
N GLY A 112 13.25 31.61 -17.90
CA GLY A 112 13.34 30.70 -16.75
C GLY A 112 13.67 29.26 -17.15
N SER A 113 14.38 28.54 -16.29
CA SER A 113 14.66 27.13 -16.48
C SER A 113 13.46 26.28 -16.07
N TYR A 114 12.76 25.71 -17.03
CA TYR A 114 11.84 24.59 -16.77
C TYR A 114 12.67 23.32 -16.56
N VAL A 115 12.16 22.49 -15.68
CA VAL A 115 12.77 21.23 -15.34
C VAL A 115 12.03 20.08 -16.02
N GLU A 116 12.69 19.45 -17.00
CA GLU A 116 12.12 18.27 -17.63
C GLU A 116 11.89 17.15 -16.62
N PRO A 117 10.68 16.53 -16.61
CA PRO A 117 10.44 15.32 -15.84
C PRO A 117 11.33 14.17 -16.31
N PRO A 118 11.57 13.18 -15.45
CA PRO A 118 12.27 11.97 -15.86
C PRO A 118 11.58 11.32 -17.06
N GLU A 119 12.35 10.88 -18.04
CA GLU A 119 11.85 10.17 -19.22
C GLU A 119 10.87 9.06 -18.82
N GLY A 120 9.61 9.20 -19.20
CA GLY A 120 8.63 8.20 -18.81
C GLY A 120 7.29 8.28 -19.55
N ASN A 121 6.90 9.45 -20.03
CA ASN A 121 5.63 9.59 -20.77
C ASN A 121 5.82 9.60 -22.30
N GLY A 122 6.90 9.02 -22.81
CA GLY A 122 7.02 8.70 -24.24
C GLY A 122 6.08 7.56 -24.57
N SER A 123 5.17 7.80 -25.52
CA SER A 123 4.20 6.90 -26.13
C SER A 123 4.64 5.42 -26.14
N SER A 124 4.45 4.68 -25.06
CA SER A 124 4.26 3.25 -25.15
C SER A 124 2.79 3.04 -25.49
N GLU A 125 2.49 2.29 -26.55
CA GLU A 125 1.15 1.84 -26.83
C GLU A 125 0.60 1.13 -25.58
N ILE A 126 -0.15 1.87 -24.76
CA ILE A 126 -0.92 1.30 -23.67
C ILE A 126 -2.07 0.57 -24.39
N ALA A 127 -2.06 -0.75 -24.30
CA ALA A 127 -3.14 -1.58 -24.79
C ALA A 127 -4.42 -1.12 -24.08
N SER A 128 -5.27 -0.41 -24.78
CA SER A 128 -6.57 0.02 -24.31
C SER A 128 -7.44 -1.21 -24.07
N TYR A 129 -7.57 -1.62 -22.81
CA TYR A 129 -8.59 -2.57 -22.42
C TYR A 129 -9.95 -1.86 -22.53
N GLY A 130 -10.74 -2.27 -23.52
CA GLY A 130 -12.14 -2.02 -23.70
C GLY A 130 -12.69 -0.69 -23.19
N ALA A 131 -12.37 0.42 -23.86
CA ALA A 131 -12.95 1.71 -23.56
C ALA A 131 -14.48 1.61 -23.57
N ARG A 132 -15.10 1.81 -22.42
CA ARG A 132 -16.53 2.11 -22.33
C ARG A 132 -16.73 3.38 -23.16
N ALA A 133 -17.60 3.35 -24.15
CA ALA A 133 -17.92 4.55 -24.92
C ALA A 133 -18.70 5.52 -23.99
N ILE A 134 -17.97 6.32 -23.23
CA ILE A 134 -18.55 7.39 -22.42
C ILE A 134 -18.80 8.56 -23.38
N SER A 135 -20.03 9.06 -23.41
CA SER A 135 -20.37 10.26 -24.17
C SER A 135 -20.28 11.44 -23.20
N TYR A 136 -19.36 12.34 -23.45
CA TYR A 136 -19.23 13.59 -22.70
C TYR A 136 -20.09 14.68 -23.34
N PRO A 137 -20.58 15.69 -22.57
CA PRO A 137 -21.23 16.87 -23.16
C PRO A 137 -20.24 17.61 -24.05
N ALA A 138 -20.76 18.28 -25.11
CA ALA A 138 -19.90 19.07 -26.00
C ALA A 138 -19.18 20.23 -25.30
N LYS A 139 -19.71 20.70 -24.17
CA LYS A 139 -19.10 21.73 -23.34
C LYS A 139 -19.30 21.40 -21.85
N TYR A 140 -18.23 21.58 -21.08
CA TYR A 140 -18.25 21.54 -19.62
C TYR A 140 -17.42 22.70 -19.09
N ASP A 141 -18.06 23.66 -18.43
CA ASP A 141 -17.44 24.89 -17.93
C ASP A 141 -17.88 25.15 -16.47
N PRO A 142 -17.10 24.70 -15.50
CA PRO A 142 -17.47 24.83 -14.08
C PRO A 142 -17.05 26.17 -13.44
N ARG A 143 -16.50 27.13 -14.18
CA ARG A 143 -15.92 28.38 -13.63
C ARG A 143 -16.85 29.11 -12.67
N SER A 144 -18.12 29.27 -13.03
CA SER A 144 -19.10 29.98 -12.21
C SER A 144 -19.43 29.29 -10.88
N SER A 145 -19.20 27.98 -10.79
CA SER A 145 -19.52 27.17 -9.60
C SER A 145 -18.32 26.86 -8.70
N LEU A 146 -17.08 27.05 -9.16
CA LEU A 146 -15.89 26.72 -8.37
C LEU A 146 -15.69 27.66 -7.17
N GLY A 147 -15.97 28.95 -7.31
CA GLY A 147 -15.80 29.95 -6.23
C GLY A 147 -14.36 30.13 -5.71
N LEU A 148 -13.36 29.52 -6.38
CA LEU A 148 -11.94 29.61 -6.03
C LEU A 148 -11.32 30.86 -6.62
N ALA A 149 -10.67 31.69 -5.81
CA ALA A 149 -9.91 32.87 -6.28
C ALA A 149 -8.71 32.41 -7.15
N VAL A 150 -8.48 33.05 -8.29
CA VAL A 150 -7.28 32.78 -9.11
C VAL A 150 -6.08 33.46 -8.46
N ARG A 151 -5.14 32.66 -8.00
CA ARG A 151 -3.93 33.15 -7.32
C ARG A 151 -2.85 33.60 -8.30
N ASN A 152 -1.88 34.35 -7.80
CA ASN A 152 -0.77 34.85 -8.57
C ASN A 152 0.56 34.35 -8.04
N GLN A 153 1.21 33.44 -8.78
CA GLN A 153 2.51 32.86 -8.41
C GLN A 153 3.68 33.85 -8.54
N LYS A 154 3.48 34.98 -9.21
CA LYS A 154 4.57 35.94 -9.47
C LYS A 154 5.14 36.54 -8.18
N PRO A 155 6.46 36.67 -8.08
CA PRO A 155 7.49 36.49 -9.12
C PRO A 155 8.12 35.07 -9.20
N SER A 156 7.56 34.07 -8.53
CA SER A 156 8.12 32.69 -8.56
C SER A 156 7.76 31.91 -9.84
N ASN A 157 8.42 30.76 -10.02
CA ASN A 157 8.13 29.78 -11.05
C ASN A 157 7.54 28.48 -10.45
N MET A 158 6.67 28.59 -9.44
CA MET A 158 6.06 27.44 -8.73
C MET A 158 4.74 26.97 -9.37
N CYS A 159 4.52 27.19 -10.66
CA CYS A 159 3.28 26.80 -11.37
C CYS A 159 2.86 25.35 -11.09
N TRP A 160 3.80 24.44 -10.95
CA TRP A 160 3.58 23.02 -10.61
C TRP A 160 2.92 22.84 -9.23
N ALA A 161 3.28 23.64 -8.23
CA ALA A 161 2.67 23.62 -6.89
C ALA A 161 1.26 24.21 -6.93
N TYR A 162 1.07 25.33 -7.65
CA TYR A 162 -0.25 25.97 -7.84
C TYR A 162 -1.26 25.05 -8.52
N THR A 163 -0.83 24.25 -9.49
CA THR A 163 -1.74 23.28 -10.14
C THR A 163 -2.16 22.15 -9.22
N LEU A 164 -1.24 21.61 -8.41
CA LEU A 164 -1.58 20.58 -7.44
C LEU A 164 -2.47 21.11 -6.32
N ALA A 165 -2.18 22.30 -5.77
CA ALA A 165 -3.05 22.97 -4.81
C ALA A 165 -4.47 23.08 -5.37
N THR A 166 -4.61 23.58 -6.61
CA THR A 166 -5.91 23.71 -7.28
C THR A 166 -6.62 22.36 -7.44
N ASN A 167 -5.91 21.29 -7.84
CA ASN A 167 -6.52 19.95 -7.96
C ASN A 167 -7.11 19.49 -6.61
N LEU A 168 -6.35 19.61 -5.52
CA LEU A 168 -6.80 19.19 -4.19
C LEU A 168 -7.94 20.07 -3.67
N GLU A 169 -7.90 21.37 -3.90
CA GLU A 169 -8.98 22.30 -3.55
C GLU A 169 -10.28 21.98 -4.28
N ILE A 170 -10.20 21.67 -5.59
CA ILE A 170 -11.37 21.24 -6.38
C ILE A 170 -11.89 19.90 -5.88
N SER A 171 -11.01 18.96 -5.49
CA SER A 171 -11.44 17.69 -4.91
C SER A 171 -12.22 17.87 -3.61
N PHE A 172 -11.82 18.82 -2.75
CA PHE A 172 -12.56 19.17 -1.53
C PHE A 172 -13.94 19.76 -1.82
N LEU A 173 -14.04 20.64 -2.82
CA LEU A 173 -15.34 21.18 -3.25
C LEU A 173 -16.27 20.07 -3.70
N ARG A 174 -15.78 19.15 -4.52
CA ARG A 174 -16.55 17.98 -5.02
C ARG A 174 -17.00 17.04 -3.89
N ALA A 175 -16.13 16.83 -2.90
CA ALA A 175 -16.46 16.05 -1.70
C ALA A 175 -17.39 16.79 -0.72
N GLY A 176 -17.77 18.04 -0.99
CA GLY A 176 -18.59 18.84 -0.10
C GLY A 176 -17.87 19.30 1.18
N ALA A 177 -16.54 19.23 1.22
CA ALA A 177 -15.74 19.65 2.37
C ALA A 177 -15.63 21.18 2.49
N GLY A 178 -15.93 21.93 1.42
CA GLY A 178 -15.89 23.40 1.38
C GLY A 178 -14.68 23.94 0.65
N LEU A 179 -14.53 25.27 0.72
CA LEU A 179 -13.41 26.00 0.13
C LEU A 179 -12.19 25.91 1.06
N PHE A 180 -11.06 25.52 0.50
CA PHE A 180 -9.76 25.52 1.15
C PHE A 180 -8.81 26.41 0.36
N ASP A 181 -7.86 27.00 1.05
CA ASP A 181 -6.75 27.77 0.47
C ASP A 181 -5.46 27.10 0.93
N LEU A 182 -4.87 26.27 0.04
CA LEU A 182 -3.72 25.44 0.34
C LEU A 182 -2.42 26.18 -0.01
N SER A 183 -1.39 25.99 0.82
CA SER A 183 -0.11 26.68 0.69
C SER A 183 0.78 26.01 -0.35
N GLU A 184 1.01 26.69 -1.47
CA GLU A 184 2.01 26.29 -2.46
C GLU A 184 3.44 26.45 -1.93
N GLU A 185 3.66 27.45 -1.07
CA GLU A 185 4.94 27.67 -0.39
C GLU A 185 5.32 26.47 0.48
N HIS A 186 4.36 25.92 1.24
CA HIS A 186 4.57 24.70 2.02
C HIS A 186 5.01 23.55 1.15
N LEU A 187 4.28 23.26 0.06
CA LEU A 187 4.61 22.16 -0.84
C LEU A 187 5.99 22.37 -1.45
N ALA A 188 6.26 23.52 -2.03
CA ALA A 188 7.52 23.79 -2.72
C ALA A 188 8.72 23.75 -1.77
N TYR A 189 8.59 24.35 -0.59
CA TYR A 189 9.65 24.38 0.40
C TYR A 189 10.00 22.99 0.91
N PHE A 190 9.01 22.22 1.40
CA PHE A 190 9.28 20.92 1.99
C PHE A 190 9.54 19.81 0.97
N PHE A 191 9.13 19.98 -0.28
CA PHE A 191 9.61 19.14 -1.37
C PHE A 191 11.14 19.23 -1.50
N ALA A 192 11.72 20.42 -1.44
CA ALA A 192 13.16 20.65 -1.53
C ALA A 192 13.90 20.44 -0.19
N HIS A 193 13.25 20.68 0.94
CA HIS A 193 13.81 20.65 2.29
C HIS A 193 13.10 19.60 3.16
N ARG A 194 12.99 18.38 2.63
CA ARG A 194 12.31 17.28 3.29
C ARG A 194 12.86 17.06 4.70
N THR A 195 11.95 16.90 5.66
CA THR A 195 12.25 16.52 7.06
C THR A 195 11.99 15.04 7.30
N ASP A 196 12.44 14.53 8.45
CA ASP A 196 12.17 13.17 8.86
C ASP A 196 10.66 12.95 9.08
N ASP A 197 10.15 11.78 8.73
CA ASP A 197 8.75 11.42 8.94
C ASP A 197 8.39 11.27 10.43
N PRO A 198 7.12 11.52 10.82
CA PRO A 198 6.70 11.47 12.22
C PRO A 198 6.91 10.12 12.91
N LEU A 199 6.95 9.02 12.15
CA LEU A 199 7.19 7.68 12.65
C LEU A 199 8.69 7.30 12.63
N GLY A 200 9.56 8.15 12.03
CA GLY A 200 11.00 7.94 11.96
C GLY A 200 11.42 6.73 11.12
N ASN A 201 10.70 6.45 10.04
CA ASN A 201 11.02 5.36 9.13
C ASN A 201 12.02 5.77 8.06
N THR A 202 12.05 7.07 7.71
CA THR A 202 12.83 7.63 6.57
C THR A 202 13.73 8.80 7.01
N PRO A 203 14.59 8.64 8.05
CA PRO A 203 15.27 9.78 8.68
C PRO A 203 16.30 10.49 7.79
N ASN A 204 16.77 9.85 6.73
CA ASN A 204 17.83 10.41 5.87
C ASN A 204 17.42 10.53 4.40
N ASP A 205 16.16 10.27 4.06
CA ASP A 205 15.69 10.47 2.70
C ASP A 205 15.62 11.96 2.38
N ARG A 206 16.11 12.35 1.22
CA ARG A 206 16.18 13.76 0.80
C ARG A 206 15.92 13.91 -0.69
N ASN A 207 15.33 15.06 -1.05
CA ASN A 207 15.24 15.58 -2.41
C ASN A 207 16.18 16.78 -2.47
N ASN A 208 17.32 16.61 -3.08
CA ASN A 208 18.32 17.69 -3.17
C ASN A 208 18.09 18.45 -4.48
N VAL A 209 17.36 19.55 -4.42
CA VAL A 209 17.08 20.43 -5.56
C VAL A 209 18.27 21.32 -5.80
N GLY A 210 18.75 21.36 -7.07
CA GLY A 210 19.97 22.10 -7.44
C GLY A 210 19.77 23.60 -7.67
N HIS A 211 18.54 24.11 -7.54
CA HIS A 211 18.18 25.51 -7.68
C HIS A 211 17.29 25.98 -6.53
N SER A 212 16.81 27.22 -6.54
CA SER A 212 15.82 27.68 -5.57
C SER A 212 14.54 26.83 -5.63
N TYR A 213 13.97 26.45 -4.49
CA TYR A 213 12.70 25.71 -4.43
C TYR A 213 11.52 26.48 -5.04
N ARG A 214 11.68 27.78 -5.23
CA ARG A 214 10.71 28.66 -5.88
C ARG A 214 10.87 28.74 -7.41
N GLU A 215 11.76 27.93 -7.95
CA GLU A 215 12.03 27.87 -9.40
C GLU A 215 11.77 26.46 -9.92
N GLY A 216 10.74 26.28 -10.70
CA GLY A 216 10.48 25.01 -11.34
C GLY A 216 10.24 23.83 -10.39
N GLY A 217 9.71 22.76 -10.93
CA GLY A 217 9.40 21.51 -10.23
C GLY A 217 8.57 20.60 -11.12
N ASN A 218 7.99 19.55 -10.52
CA ASN A 218 7.30 18.52 -11.27
C ASN A 218 6.10 17.96 -10.49
N GLN A 219 4.91 17.95 -11.11
CA GLN A 219 3.67 17.53 -10.46
C GLN A 219 3.67 16.04 -10.08
N THR A 220 4.20 15.16 -10.93
CA THR A 220 4.28 13.72 -10.63
C THR A 220 5.15 13.48 -9.39
N LEU A 221 6.34 14.09 -9.34
CA LEU A 221 7.23 13.96 -8.19
C LEU A 221 6.62 14.56 -6.92
N ALA A 222 5.95 15.71 -7.05
CA ALA A 222 5.26 16.34 -5.93
C ALA A 222 4.07 15.51 -5.42
N THR A 223 3.37 14.81 -6.32
CA THR A 223 2.30 13.87 -5.92
C THR A 223 2.86 12.70 -5.11
N LEU A 224 4.03 12.14 -5.52
CA LEU A 224 4.72 11.12 -4.73
C LEU A 224 5.18 11.66 -3.36
N PHE A 225 5.55 12.93 -3.28
CA PHE A 225 5.85 13.60 -2.01
C PHE A 225 4.61 13.72 -1.13
N LEU A 226 3.48 14.15 -1.68
CA LEU A 226 2.22 14.30 -0.95
C LEU A 226 1.66 12.96 -0.44
N SER A 227 1.97 11.84 -1.09
CA SER A 227 1.56 10.49 -0.62
C SER A 227 2.18 10.13 0.74
N SER A 228 3.27 10.79 1.15
CA SER A 228 3.86 10.66 2.49
C SER A 228 3.16 11.50 3.55
N TRP A 229 2.11 12.23 3.21
CA TRP A 229 1.38 13.20 4.05
C TRP A 229 2.24 14.38 4.53
N SER A 230 3.25 14.75 3.76
CA SER A 230 4.12 15.92 4.01
C SER A 230 3.49 17.20 3.47
N GLY A 231 2.27 17.55 3.86
CA GLY A 231 1.54 18.74 3.42
C GLY A 231 0.35 18.34 2.52
N MET A 232 -0.41 19.28 1.93
CA MET A 232 -0.17 20.75 2.03
C MET A 232 -0.82 21.30 3.30
N ALA A 233 -0.17 22.30 3.93
CA ALA A 233 -0.78 23.11 4.97
C ALA A 233 -1.76 24.12 4.37
N LEU A 234 -2.48 24.86 5.22
CA LEU A 234 -3.28 26.02 4.78
C LEU A 234 -2.38 27.22 4.45
N GLU A 235 -2.78 28.02 3.47
CA GLU A 235 -2.11 29.27 3.11
C GLU A 235 -2.03 30.24 4.32
N SER A 236 -3.04 30.25 5.18
CA SER A 236 -3.04 31.04 6.41
C SER A 236 -1.99 30.62 7.45
N GLU A 237 -1.45 29.41 7.37
CA GLU A 237 -0.40 28.89 8.26
C GLU A 237 1.00 29.16 7.67
N ILE A 238 1.14 29.00 6.37
CA ILE A 238 2.40 29.17 5.65
C ILE A 238 2.11 29.95 4.36
N PRO A 239 1.99 31.28 4.45
CA PRO A 239 1.59 32.11 3.32
C PRO A 239 2.71 32.24 2.28
N TYR A 240 2.31 32.34 1.01
CA TYR A 240 3.18 32.78 -0.05
C TYR A 240 3.31 34.30 0.01
N GLU A 241 4.41 34.77 0.57
CA GLU A 241 4.64 36.21 0.75
C GLU A 241 5.71 36.75 -0.20
N THR A 242 5.49 37.99 -0.64
CA THR A 242 6.45 38.76 -1.41
C THR A 242 6.76 40.06 -0.66
N ASN A 243 7.94 40.60 -0.90
CA ASN A 243 8.30 41.94 -0.39
C ASN A 243 7.39 43.03 -1.00
N ALA A 244 7.41 44.22 -0.41
CA ALA A 244 6.61 45.37 -0.87
C ALA A 244 6.91 45.81 -2.33
N ASP A 245 8.06 45.43 -2.87
CA ASP A 245 8.46 45.63 -4.26
C ASP A 245 8.12 44.45 -5.18
N HIS A 246 7.30 43.48 -4.70
CA HIS A 246 6.92 42.26 -5.38
C HIS A 246 8.08 41.35 -5.72
N THR A 247 9.17 41.41 -4.97
CA THR A 247 10.26 40.42 -5.00
C THR A 247 10.05 39.34 -3.93
N LEU A 248 10.70 38.19 -4.10
CA LEU A 248 10.59 37.09 -3.13
C LEU A 248 11.28 37.47 -1.81
N ASP A 249 10.60 37.26 -0.67
CA ASP A 249 11.22 37.42 0.63
C ASP A 249 12.11 36.21 0.95
N SER A 250 13.42 36.38 0.84
CA SER A 250 14.42 35.35 1.13
C SER A 250 14.55 35.05 2.64
N ASN A 251 13.93 35.84 3.52
CA ASN A 251 14.03 35.66 4.97
C ASN A 251 12.88 34.79 5.55
N GLN A 252 11.86 34.51 4.76
CA GLN A 252 10.75 33.67 5.19
C GLN A 252 10.99 32.24 4.79
N THR A 253 11.45 31.44 5.75
CA THR A 253 11.58 29.98 5.60
C THR A 253 10.63 29.29 6.56
N PRO A 254 9.76 28.39 6.07
CA PRO A 254 8.88 27.60 6.94
C PRO A 254 9.67 26.87 8.03
N ALA A 255 9.16 26.86 9.26
CA ALA A 255 9.80 26.14 10.34
C ALA A 255 9.74 24.61 10.09
N ALA A 256 10.82 23.88 10.33
CA ALA A 256 10.87 22.43 10.12
C ALA A 256 9.75 21.68 10.87
N SER A 257 9.23 22.21 11.98
CA SER A 257 8.11 21.64 12.73
C SER A 257 6.78 21.64 11.97
N THR A 258 6.65 22.48 10.93
CA THR A 258 5.42 22.58 10.13
C THR A 258 5.38 21.63 8.93
N ALA A 259 6.43 20.84 8.68
CA ALA A 259 6.54 19.94 7.52
C ALA A 259 5.37 18.94 7.39
N TYR A 260 4.77 18.56 8.50
CA TYR A 260 3.63 17.64 8.55
C TYR A 260 2.34 18.32 9.09
N HIS A 261 2.25 19.65 9.00
CA HIS A 261 0.99 20.38 9.15
C HIS A 261 0.16 20.15 7.87
N THR A 262 -0.64 19.12 7.88
CA THR A 262 -1.35 18.66 6.69
C THR A 262 -2.84 18.98 6.78
N ALA A 263 -3.30 19.88 5.92
CA ALA A 263 -4.72 20.16 5.70
C ALA A 263 -5.31 19.31 4.57
N ALA A 264 -4.46 18.88 3.64
CA ALA A 264 -4.81 18.03 2.50
C ALA A 264 -4.00 16.72 2.52
N TYR A 265 -4.65 15.62 2.90
CA TYR A 265 -4.07 14.28 2.86
C TYR A 265 -4.37 13.65 1.50
N LEU A 266 -3.35 13.44 0.68
CA LEU A 266 -3.52 12.79 -0.62
C LEU A 266 -4.14 11.41 -0.43
N GLU A 267 -5.22 11.14 -1.17
CA GLU A 267 -5.92 9.85 -1.16
C GLU A 267 -5.65 9.07 -2.43
N ASN A 268 -5.93 9.67 -3.59
CA ASN A 268 -5.68 9.07 -4.89
C ASN A 268 -5.07 10.07 -5.86
N ALA A 269 -4.32 9.58 -6.83
CA ALA A 269 -3.86 10.36 -7.96
C ALA A 269 -3.71 9.49 -9.21
N ALA A 270 -4.06 10.06 -10.37
CA ALA A 270 -3.91 9.44 -11.67
C ALA A 270 -2.79 10.12 -12.47
N PHE A 271 -1.86 9.34 -13.00
CA PHE A 271 -0.86 9.77 -13.98
C PHE A 271 -1.31 9.29 -15.35
N SER A 272 -1.41 10.17 -16.32
CA SER A 272 -1.98 9.82 -17.62
C SER A 272 -1.12 10.32 -18.78
N THR A 273 -1.30 9.68 -19.92
CA THR A 273 -0.83 10.18 -21.22
C THR A 273 -1.88 11.10 -21.83
N TYR A 274 -1.42 12.03 -22.69
CA TYR A 274 -2.33 12.97 -23.32
C TYR A 274 -3.24 12.28 -24.35
N SER A 275 -4.53 12.30 -24.09
CA SER A 275 -5.59 12.14 -25.07
C SER A 275 -6.82 12.96 -24.64
N VAL A 276 -7.62 13.42 -25.59
CA VAL A 276 -8.81 14.21 -25.28
C VAL A 276 -9.78 13.41 -24.39
N ASN A 277 -9.96 12.12 -24.68
CA ASN A 277 -10.85 11.27 -23.90
C ASN A 277 -10.35 11.04 -22.49
N ASN A 278 -9.05 10.72 -22.29
CA ASN A 278 -8.48 10.50 -20.98
C ASN A 278 -8.59 11.75 -20.10
N ILE A 279 -8.32 12.93 -20.67
CA ILE A 279 -8.42 14.19 -19.92
C ILE A 279 -9.87 14.50 -19.52
N LYS A 280 -10.85 14.30 -20.44
CA LYS A 280 -12.28 14.45 -20.12
C LYS A 280 -12.71 13.46 -19.03
N GLU A 281 -12.24 12.23 -19.09
CA GLU A 281 -12.46 11.21 -18.06
C GLU A 281 -11.92 11.68 -16.69
N LEU A 282 -10.66 12.05 -16.63
CA LEU A 282 -10.03 12.52 -15.40
C LEU A 282 -10.66 13.81 -14.83
N ILE A 283 -11.05 14.77 -15.68
CA ILE A 283 -11.80 15.95 -15.23
C ILE A 283 -13.17 15.54 -14.67
N THR A 284 -13.84 14.58 -15.27
CA THR A 284 -15.13 14.07 -14.78
C THR A 284 -14.96 13.35 -13.46
N GLU A 285 -13.93 12.53 -13.31
CA GLU A 285 -13.65 11.73 -12.11
C GLU A 285 -13.08 12.55 -10.96
N TYR A 286 -12.04 13.35 -11.22
CA TYR A 286 -11.30 14.10 -10.18
C TYR A 286 -11.72 15.57 -10.07
N GLY A 287 -12.38 16.13 -11.08
CA GLY A 287 -12.80 17.54 -11.16
C GLY A 287 -11.82 18.45 -11.88
N SER A 288 -10.56 18.09 -11.95
CA SER A 288 -9.52 18.85 -12.65
C SER A 288 -8.28 18.01 -12.93
N VAL A 289 -7.43 18.51 -13.82
CA VAL A 289 -6.19 17.86 -14.24
C VAL A 289 -5.08 18.89 -14.36
N SER A 290 -3.93 18.64 -13.75
CA SER A 290 -2.70 19.41 -14.02
C SER A 290 -2.13 19.02 -15.38
N LEU A 291 -1.70 19.99 -16.15
CA LEU A 291 -1.05 19.84 -17.44
C LEU A 291 0.19 20.72 -17.50
N SER A 292 1.34 20.13 -17.86
CA SER A 292 2.54 20.87 -18.24
C SER A 292 2.63 21.02 -19.75
N PHE A 293 3.08 22.18 -20.23
CA PHE A 293 3.22 22.46 -21.66
C PHE A 293 4.22 23.59 -21.92
N GLY A 294 4.61 23.75 -23.19
CA GLY A 294 5.42 24.90 -23.62
C GLY A 294 4.52 26.10 -23.85
N MET A 295 4.77 27.20 -23.16
CA MET A 295 4.05 28.47 -23.34
C MET A 295 4.97 29.58 -23.83
N TYR A 296 4.65 30.14 -25.00
CA TYR A 296 5.45 31.15 -25.69
C TYR A 296 4.53 32.24 -26.25
N ASP A 297 4.93 33.53 -26.14
CA ASP A 297 4.13 34.72 -26.44
C ASP A 297 3.58 34.75 -27.89
N SER A 298 4.37 34.32 -28.87
CA SER A 298 3.99 34.31 -30.29
C SER A 298 2.78 33.41 -30.60
N TYR A 299 2.48 32.47 -29.74
CA TYR A 299 1.40 31.49 -29.91
C TYR A 299 0.16 31.78 -29.06
N TYR A 300 0.20 32.84 -28.23
CA TYR A 300 -0.95 33.28 -27.43
C TYR A 300 -1.67 34.41 -28.12
N ASN A 301 -2.98 34.28 -28.25
CA ASN A 301 -3.84 35.37 -28.78
C ASN A 301 -4.43 36.16 -27.60
N PRO A 302 -3.99 37.40 -27.34
CA PRO A 302 -4.47 38.21 -26.21
C PRO A 302 -5.93 38.69 -26.36
N TYR A 303 -6.49 38.60 -27.56
CA TYR A 303 -7.87 39.03 -27.83
C TYR A 303 -8.91 37.94 -27.57
N THR A 304 -8.52 36.70 -27.76
CA THR A 304 -9.42 35.54 -27.60
C THR A 304 -8.97 34.61 -26.48
N TYR A 305 -7.84 34.94 -25.83
CA TYR A 305 -7.20 34.16 -24.78
C TYR A 305 -6.89 32.73 -25.22
N ALA A 306 -6.71 32.49 -26.51
CA ALA A 306 -6.49 31.19 -27.10
C ALA A 306 -5.00 30.88 -27.27
N TYR A 307 -4.60 29.65 -27.04
CA TYR A 307 -3.21 29.20 -27.09
C TYR A 307 -3.08 27.83 -27.74
N SER A 308 -2.06 27.65 -28.59
CA SER A 308 -1.61 26.34 -29.06
C SER A 308 -0.16 26.39 -29.53
N TYR A 309 0.65 25.43 -29.09
CA TYR A 309 2.05 25.33 -29.51
C TYR A 309 2.25 24.15 -30.46
N PRO A 310 2.78 24.38 -31.67
CA PRO A 310 2.85 23.35 -32.72
C PRO A 310 4.04 22.36 -32.55
N ASN A 311 4.92 22.54 -31.54
CA ASN A 311 6.07 21.70 -31.34
C ASN A 311 5.92 20.89 -30.05
N SER A 312 6.56 19.71 -29.98
CA SER A 312 6.47 18.77 -28.84
C SER A 312 7.52 18.98 -27.76
N ALA A 313 8.44 19.96 -27.90
CA ALA A 313 9.50 20.23 -26.94
C ALA A 313 9.32 21.61 -26.29
N GLY A 314 10.12 21.90 -25.25
CA GLY A 314 10.18 23.23 -24.64
C GLY A 314 9.07 23.49 -23.61
N VAL A 315 8.73 22.48 -22.82
CA VAL A 315 7.79 22.61 -21.68
C VAL A 315 8.36 23.58 -20.64
N ASN A 316 7.60 24.59 -20.24
CA ASN A 316 8.06 25.66 -19.34
C ASN A 316 6.96 26.20 -18.40
N HIS A 317 5.74 25.66 -18.47
CA HIS A 317 4.64 26.10 -17.65
C HIS A 317 3.69 24.95 -17.31
N ALA A 318 2.96 25.10 -16.20
CA ALA A 318 1.93 24.19 -15.76
C ALA A 318 0.64 24.93 -15.43
N VAL A 319 -0.51 24.36 -15.80
CA VAL A 319 -1.85 24.91 -15.55
C VAL A 319 -2.82 23.80 -15.14
N THR A 320 -3.98 24.18 -14.63
CA THR A 320 -5.05 23.24 -14.28
C THR A 320 -6.15 23.29 -15.32
N LEU A 321 -6.39 22.17 -16.00
CA LEU A 321 -7.55 21.99 -16.86
C LEU A 321 -8.77 21.67 -16.00
N ILE A 322 -9.84 22.46 -16.15
CA ILE A 322 -11.06 22.32 -15.34
C ILE A 322 -12.30 21.97 -16.16
N GLY A 323 -12.20 22.08 -17.48
CA GLY A 323 -13.30 21.86 -18.39
C GLY A 323 -12.89 21.90 -19.85
N TRP A 324 -13.86 21.93 -20.72
CA TRP A 324 -13.65 21.92 -22.17
C TRP A 324 -14.82 22.54 -22.94
N ASP A 325 -14.54 22.92 -24.21
CA ASP A 325 -15.54 23.34 -25.19
C ASP A 325 -15.17 22.79 -26.57
N ASP A 326 -15.91 21.76 -27.02
CA ASP A 326 -15.68 21.10 -28.33
C ASP A 326 -16.00 22.01 -29.51
N SER A 327 -16.76 23.09 -29.27
CA SER A 327 -17.14 24.08 -30.30
C SER A 327 -16.25 25.34 -30.28
N PHE A 328 -15.24 25.41 -29.41
CA PHE A 328 -14.34 26.57 -29.40
C PHE A 328 -13.63 26.69 -30.72
N SER A 329 -13.88 27.81 -31.42
CA SER A 329 -13.47 27.92 -32.81
C SER A 329 -11.96 27.94 -33.00
N LYS A 330 -11.47 27.18 -33.96
CA LYS A 330 -10.07 27.21 -34.39
C LYS A 330 -9.60 28.60 -34.86
N ASN A 331 -10.51 29.45 -35.29
CA ASN A 331 -10.19 30.80 -35.73
C ASN A 331 -9.85 31.76 -34.60
N ASN A 332 -10.02 31.33 -33.35
CA ASN A 332 -9.59 32.07 -32.16
C ASN A 332 -8.08 31.99 -31.92
N PHE A 333 -7.40 31.02 -32.51
CA PHE A 333 -5.96 30.83 -32.37
C PHE A 333 -5.19 31.65 -33.42
N ASN A 334 -3.98 32.08 -33.08
CA ASN A 334 -3.10 32.74 -34.03
C ASN A 334 -2.77 31.78 -35.21
N GLU A 335 -2.66 32.28 -36.42
CA GLU A 335 -2.34 31.47 -37.61
C GLU A 335 -1.06 30.65 -37.44
N VAL A 336 -0.06 31.19 -36.73
CA VAL A 336 1.23 30.53 -36.45
C VAL A 336 1.08 29.24 -35.61
N CYS A 337 -0.04 29.08 -34.89
CA CYS A 337 -0.34 27.89 -34.12
C CYS A 337 -0.67 26.67 -34.99
N GLY A 338 -1.15 26.90 -36.23
CA GLY A 338 -1.50 25.83 -37.17
C GLY A 338 -2.65 24.93 -36.74
N VAL A 339 -3.58 25.45 -35.91
CA VAL A 339 -4.75 24.69 -35.43
C VAL A 339 -5.72 24.43 -36.60
N SER A 340 -6.12 23.16 -36.75
CA SER A 340 -6.91 22.72 -37.89
C SER A 340 -8.38 22.39 -37.55
N ALA A 341 -8.68 22.06 -36.31
CA ALA A 341 -10.00 21.68 -35.80
C ALA A 341 -10.44 22.54 -34.62
N ASP A 342 -11.76 22.65 -34.44
CA ASP A 342 -12.39 23.27 -33.29
C ASP A 342 -12.15 22.40 -32.03
N GLY A 343 -12.23 23.03 -30.86
CA GLY A 343 -12.12 22.40 -29.56
C GLY A 343 -10.95 22.90 -28.72
N ALA A 344 -11.22 23.18 -27.47
CA ALA A 344 -10.24 23.66 -26.52
C ALA A 344 -10.54 23.20 -25.09
N TRP A 345 -9.49 23.11 -24.29
CA TRP A 345 -9.54 23.01 -22.85
C TRP A 345 -9.76 24.37 -22.23
N ILE A 346 -10.54 24.43 -21.15
CA ILE A 346 -10.63 25.58 -20.25
C ILE A 346 -9.55 25.40 -19.19
N ALA A 347 -8.50 26.21 -19.28
CA ALA A 347 -7.33 26.14 -18.43
C ALA A 347 -7.33 27.28 -17.40
N ARG A 348 -7.20 26.94 -16.11
CA ARG A 348 -6.98 27.88 -15.02
C ARG A 348 -5.50 28.14 -14.88
N ASN A 349 -5.09 29.40 -14.98
CA ASN A 349 -3.70 29.83 -14.79
C ASN A 349 -3.45 30.26 -13.34
N SER A 350 -2.21 30.57 -13.00
CA SER A 350 -1.72 31.05 -11.72
C SER A 350 -1.04 32.43 -11.81
N TRP A 351 -1.64 33.37 -12.59
CA TRP A 351 -1.10 34.71 -12.81
C TRP A 351 -2.11 35.83 -12.41
N GLY A 352 -3.04 35.46 -11.49
CA GLY A 352 -4.09 36.38 -11.02
C GLY A 352 -5.27 36.47 -11.98
N ASP A 353 -6.35 37.08 -11.51
CA ASP A 353 -7.61 37.22 -12.23
C ASP A 353 -7.60 38.34 -13.29
N ASN A 354 -6.61 39.23 -13.25
CA ASN A 354 -6.41 40.28 -14.25
C ASN A 354 -5.73 39.77 -15.53
N TRP A 355 -5.28 38.50 -15.57
CA TRP A 355 -4.69 37.89 -16.76
C TRP A 355 -5.69 36.99 -17.46
N GLY A 356 -5.69 36.99 -18.79
CA GLY A 356 -6.58 36.13 -19.59
C GLY A 356 -8.05 36.48 -19.38
N ASP A 357 -8.92 35.48 -19.51
CA ASP A 357 -10.35 35.55 -19.24
C ASP A 357 -10.62 35.33 -17.74
N GLY A 358 -10.39 36.37 -16.92
CA GLY A 358 -10.54 36.26 -15.47
C GLY A 358 -9.58 35.25 -14.80
N GLY A 359 -8.36 35.13 -15.33
CA GLY A 359 -7.36 34.16 -14.88
C GLY A 359 -7.43 32.81 -15.61
N TYR A 360 -8.29 32.68 -16.60
CA TYR A 360 -8.45 31.51 -17.45
C TYR A 360 -8.03 31.78 -18.89
N PHE A 361 -7.81 30.73 -19.67
CA PHE A 361 -7.52 30.80 -21.11
C PHE A 361 -7.85 29.46 -21.76
N TYR A 362 -7.70 29.37 -23.09
CA TYR A 362 -8.15 28.24 -23.86
C TYR A 362 -6.98 27.57 -24.57
N ILE A 363 -6.73 26.30 -24.30
CA ILE A 363 -5.67 25.51 -24.93
C ILE A 363 -6.30 24.57 -25.98
N SER A 364 -5.86 24.67 -27.25
CA SER A 364 -6.33 23.77 -28.30
C SER A 364 -6.09 22.29 -27.95
N TYR A 365 -7.02 21.41 -28.31
CA TYR A 365 -6.78 19.95 -28.27
C TYR A 365 -5.58 19.52 -29.13
N GLU A 366 -5.22 20.30 -30.14
CA GLU A 366 -4.09 20.06 -31.05
C GLU A 366 -2.75 20.58 -30.52
N ASN A 367 -2.70 21.15 -29.28
CA ASN A 367 -1.43 21.55 -28.66
C ASN A 367 -0.50 20.36 -28.53
N LYS A 368 0.74 20.46 -29.04
CA LYS A 368 1.67 19.32 -29.16
C LYS A 368 2.63 19.18 -27.99
N SER A 369 2.76 20.19 -27.15
CA SER A 369 3.70 20.17 -26.03
C SER A 369 3.08 19.69 -24.71
N ASN A 370 1.93 19.02 -24.77
CA ASN A 370 1.24 18.50 -23.59
C ASN A 370 2.03 17.40 -22.90
N TYR A 371 2.27 17.58 -21.62
CA TYR A 371 3.12 16.69 -20.84
C TYR A 371 2.69 16.64 -19.37
N ASN A 372 3.14 15.62 -18.63
CA ASN A 372 3.00 15.51 -17.18
C ASN A 372 1.56 15.74 -16.69
N ILE A 373 0.67 14.84 -17.06
CA ILE A 373 -0.76 14.91 -16.78
C ILE A 373 -1.01 14.22 -15.45
N VAL A 374 -1.53 14.97 -14.48
CA VAL A 374 -1.81 14.50 -13.12
C VAL A 374 -3.18 14.99 -12.68
N ALA A 375 -4.05 14.05 -12.29
CA ALA A 375 -5.22 14.34 -11.49
C ALA A 375 -4.99 13.86 -10.06
N ALA A 376 -5.53 14.56 -9.07
CA ALA A 376 -5.32 14.20 -7.67
C ALA A 376 -6.52 14.58 -6.81
N GLU A 377 -6.79 13.77 -5.80
CA GLU A 377 -7.80 14.04 -4.78
C GLU A 377 -7.23 13.82 -3.38
N ALA A 378 -7.79 14.53 -2.40
CA ALA A 378 -7.37 14.47 -1.02
C ALA A 378 -8.57 14.52 -0.07
N ILE A 379 -8.32 14.09 1.17
CA ILE A 379 -9.25 14.21 2.29
C ILE A 379 -8.68 15.15 3.35
N THR A 380 -9.57 15.79 4.12
CA THR A 380 -9.17 16.72 5.18
C THR A 380 -8.80 16.04 6.49
N SER A 381 -9.22 14.79 6.68
CA SER A 381 -8.96 14.04 7.91
C SER A 381 -9.03 12.53 7.67
N PRO A 382 -7.89 11.85 7.56
CA PRO A 382 -7.86 10.41 7.36
C PRO A 382 -8.40 9.66 8.60
N LYS A 383 -9.05 8.54 8.38
CA LYS A 383 -9.52 7.62 9.43
C LYS A 383 -8.34 7.01 10.19
N TYR A 384 -7.30 6.64 9.48
CA TYR A 384 -6.07 6.08 10.00
C TYR A 384 -5.04 7.22 10.09
N LYS A 385 -4.42 7.41 11.26
CA LYS A 385 -3.60 8.59 11.56
C LYS A 385 -2.10 8.36 11.43
N ASN A 386 -1.67 7.12 11.25
CA ASN A 386 -0.27 6.76 11.06
C ASN A 386 -0.08 6.31 9.61
N ASN A 387 0.93 6.86 8.94
CA ASN A 387 1.35 6.47 7.59
C ASN A 387 2.73 5.82 7.67
N TYR A 388 2.80 4.51 7.47
CA TYR A 388 4.03 3.74 7.44
C TYR A 388 4.57 3.64 6.02
N PHE A 389 5.78 4.08 5.78
CA PHE A 389 6.45 3.99 4.48
C PHE A 389 7.98 4.01 4.63
N TYR A 390 8.70 3.62 3.60
CA TYR A 390 10.16 3.69 3.50
C TYR A 390 10.63 4.45 2.26
N ASP A 391 9.72 4.87 1.43
CA ASP A 391 9.93 5.59 0.17
C ASP A 391 9.76 7.11 0.38
N GLY A 392 10.64 7.68 1.21
CA GLY A 392 10.55 9.09 1.60
C GLY A 392 11.07 10.08 0.56
N SER A 393 11.99 9.70 -0.34
CA SER A 393 12.37 10.53 -1.48
C SER A 393 11.37 10.37 -2.63
N CYS A 394 11.38 11.32 -3.57
CA CYS A 394 10.44 11.30 -4.70
C CYS A 394 11.02 10.64 -5.96
N ALA A 395 12.10 9.86 -5.83
CA ALA A 395 12.71 9.15 -6.96
C ALA A 395 11.68 8.27 -7.66
N LEU A 396 11.61 8.39 -8.98
CA LEU A 396 10.69 7.61 -9.81
C LEU A 396 11.50 6.52 -10.55
N SER A 397 11.43 5.31 -10.02
CA SER A 397 11.99 4.11 -10.66
C SER A 397 10.89 3.08 -10.86
N LYS A 398 11.01 2.24 -11.90
CA LYS A 398 9.97 1.28 -12.30
C LYS A 398 10.48 -0.13 -12.18
N LEU A 399 9.67 -1.00 -11.56
CA LEU A 399 9.90 -2.44 -11.50
C LEU A 399 8.80 -3.16 -12.27
N LYS A 400 9.18 -4.04 -13.20
CA LYS A 400 8.21 -4.91 -13.88
C LYS A 400 7.79 -6.06 -12.98
N LEU A 401 6.50 -6.09 -12.63
CA LEU A 401 5.88 -7.23 -12.00
C LEU A 401 5.17 -8.06 -13.06
N TYR A 402 5.60 -9.28 -13.21
CA TYR A 402 5.03 -10.25 -14.15
C TYR A 402 3.85 -10.98 -13.51
N PRO A 403 2.95 -11.55 -14.31
CA PRO A 403 1.86 -12.38 -13.77
C PRO A 403 2.39 -13.50 -12.87
N SER A 404 1.66 -13.78 -11.80
CA SER A 404 1.90 -14.94 -10.94
C SER A 404 1.92 -16.24 -11.77
N GLY A 405 2.90 -17.12 -11.51
CA GLY A 405 3.11 -18.33 -12.28
C GLY A 405 4.05 -18.17 -13.48
N SER A 406 4.56 -16.98 -13.76
CA SER A 406 5.48 -16.69 -14.88
C SER A 406 6.92 -17.17 -14.65
N GLY A 407 7.29 -17.51 -13.42
CA GLY A 407 8.66 -17.83 -13.04
C GLY A 407 9.59 -16.63 -12.96
N LYS A 408 9.04 -15.40 -12.87
CA LYS A 408 9.76 -14.12 -12.81
C LYS A 408 9.41 -13.37 -11.50
N ILE A 409 9.75 -12.08 -11.41
CA ILE A 409 9.36 -11.23 -10.28
C ILE A 409 7.87 -10.94 -10.40
N SER A 410 7.07 -11.39 -9.41
CA SER A 410 5.61 -11.26 -9.42
C SER A 410 5.05 -10.49 -8.23
N ALA A 411 5.85 -10.19 -7.21
CA ALA A 411 5.39 -9.46 -6.05
C ALA A 411 6.49 -8.56 -5.44
N VAL A 412 6.04 -7.57 -4.67
CA VAL A 412 6.86 -6.71 -3.80
C VAL A 412 6.29 -6.73 -2.38
N ALA A 413 7.12 -6.38 -1.39
CA ALA A 413 6.69 -6.30 0.00
C ALA A 413 7.50 -5.28 0.79
N ASN A 414 6.83 -4.64 1.77
CA ASN A 414 7.50 -3.89 2.83
C ASN A 414 7.22 -4.52 4.19
N VAL A 415 8.24 -4.55 5.05
CA VAL A 415 8.18 -5.09 6.42
C VAL A 415 8.29 -3.94 7.40
N PHE A 416 7.24 -3.71 8.16
CA PHE A 416 7.12 -2.64 9.15
C PHE A 416 7.10 -3.20 10.58
N GLU A 417 7.31 -2.31 11.55
CA GLU A 417 7.11 -2.57 12.97
C GLU A 417 6.01 -1.65 13.49
N ALA A 418 4.96 -2.22 14.07
CA ALA A 418 3.88 -1.45 14.69
C ALA A 418 4.42 -0.65 15.89
N LYS A 419 4.28 0.69 15.88
CA LYS A 419 4.92 1.61 16.82
C LYS A 419 4.06 2.00 18.02
N ALA A 420 2.84 1.47 18.13
CA ALA A 420 2.01 1.70 19.31
C ALA A 420 2.74 1.29 20.60
N GLY A 421 2.97 2.27 21.49
CA GLY A 421 3.67 2.03 22.75
C GLY A 421 2.78 1.45 23.86
N ASN A 422 3.41 1.07 24.99
CA ASN A 422 2.72 0.71 26.23
C ASN A 422 1.74 -0.46 26.15
N GLY A 423 2.00 -1.46 25.32
CA GLY A 423 1.11 -2.62 25.14
C GLY A 423 -0.17 -2.32 24.38
N LYS A 424 -0.32 -1.12 23.81
CA LYS A 424 -1.39 -0.79 22.88
C LYS A 424 -1.22 -1.55 21.58
N GLY A 425 -2.29 -1.61 20.81
CA GLY A 425 -2.27 -2.13 19.45
C GLY A 425 -2.48 -1.02 18.44
N GLU A 426 -2.32 -1.39 17.20
CA GLU A 426 -2.74 -0.62 16.03
C GLU A 426 -3.71 -1.45 15.20
N GLU A 427 -4.41 -0.79 14.31
CA GLU A 427 -5.27 -1.43 13.33
C GLU A 427 -4.96 -0.84 11.96
N ILE A 428 -4.51 -1.69 11.04
CA ILE A 428 -4.31 -1.34 9.63
C ILE A 428 -5.62 -1.56 8.88
N GLY A 429 -6.02 -0.61 8.06
CA GLY A 429 -7.24 -0.71 7.27
C GLY A 429 -7.12 -0.12 5.86
N GLU A 430 -5.99 0.48 5.52
CA GLU A 430 -5.68 0.97 4.17
C GLU A 430 -4.24 0.67 3.80
N VAL A 431 -4.04 0.40 2.51
CA VAL A 431 -2.74 0.21 1.88
C VAL A 431 -2.66 1.10 0.66
N VAL A 432 -1.58 1.89 0.55
CA VAL A 432 -1.32 2.71 -0.62
C VAL A 432 -0.41 1.96 -1.58
N LEU A 433 -0.81 1.92 -2.84
CA LEU A 433 -0.05 1.40 -3.97
C LEU A 433 0.33 2.54 -4.90
N GLU A 434 1.57 2.55 -5.36
CA GLU A 434 2.06 3.50 -6.35
C GLU A 434 2.51 2.74 -7.60
N THR A 435 1.85 3.00 -8.72
CA THR A 435 2.01 2.22 -9.96
C THR A 435 2.23 3.11 -11.17
N TYR A 436 2.69 2.51 -12.28
CA TYR A 436 2.95 3.24 -13.53
C TYR A 436 2.30 2.56 -14.76
N THR A 437 1.33 1.69 -14.53
CA THR A 437 0.59 1.00 -15.59
C THR A 437 -0.90 1.10 -15.31
N ASP A 438 -1.69 1.53 -16.30
CA ASP A 438 -3.14 1.50 -16.27
C ASP A 438 -3.66 0.05 -16.36
N GLY A 439 -4.79 -0.24 -15.74
CA GLY A 439 -5.49 -1.51 -15.88
C GLY A 439 -4.83 -2.69 -15.16
N GLY A 440 -4.03 -2.48 -14.12
CA GLY A 440 -3.38 -3.53 -13.34
C GLY A 440 -4.29 -4.17 -12.30
N THR A 441 -4.21 -5.50 -12.13
CA THR A 441 -4.88 -6.20 -11.01
C THR A 441 -3.87 -6.65 -10.00
N TYR A 442 -4.03 -6.22 -8.74
CA TYR A 442 -3.14 -6.50 -7.63
C TYR A 442 -3.83 -7.29 -6.53
N GLY A 443 -3.08 -8.18 -5.86
CA GLY A 443 -3.50 -8.87 -4.66
C GLY A 443 -2.72 -8.34 -3.46
N ILE A 444 -3.42 -7.86 -2.43
CA ILE A 444 -2.84 -7.32 -1.20
C ILE A 444 -3.01 -8.34 -0.09
N GLN A 445 -1.89 -8.77 0.52
CA GLN A 445 -1.88 -9.64 1.69
C GLN A 445 -1.08 -8.99 2.81
N ILE A 446 -1.64 -9.02 4.01
CA ILE A 446 -0.94 -8.60 5.23
C ILE A 446 -0.53 -9.84 6.00
N TYR A 447 0.74 -9.90 6.40
CA TYR A 447 1.23 -10.93 7.33
C TYR A 447 1.56 -10.27 8.67
N THR A 448 1.01 -10.81 9.75
CA THR A 448 1.21 -10.29 11.11
C THR A 448 2.18 -11.16 11.90
N ASN A 449 2.89 -10.55 12.86
CA ASN A 449 3.79 -11.25 13.77
C ASN A 449 4.86 -12.08 13.04
N LEU A 450 5.61 -11.44 12.17
CA LEU A 450 6.69 -12.09 11.42
C LEU A 450 7.69 -12.73 12.39
N GLU A 451 8.11 -13.97 12.10
CA GLU A 451 9.13 -14.70 12.84
C GLU A 451 10.54 -14.30 12.38
N ASP A 452 10.69 -14.01 11.09
CA ASP A 452 11.94 -13.57 10.46
C ASP A 452 11.68 -12.27 9.68
N LYS A 453 12.36 -11.20 10.06
CA LYS A 453 12.30 -9.91 9.36
C LYS A 453 12.81 -10.00 7.91
N ALA A 454 13.62 -11.03 7.58
CA ALA A 454 14.14 -11.25 6.22
C ALA A 454 13.18 -12.02 5.31
N ASP A 455 12.07 -12.55 5.84
CA ASP A 455 11.01 -13.21 5.08
C ASP A 455 9.67 -12.51 5.32
N PRO A 456 9.19 -11.69 4.38
CA PRO A 456 7.91 -10.99 4.50
C PRO A 456 6.70 -11.90 4.70
N THR A 457 6.83 -13.21 4.44
CA THR A 457 5.75 -14.20 4.56
C THR A 457 5.88 -15.13 5.78
N SER A 458 6.87 -14.88 6.65
CA SER A 458 7.12 -15.70 7.86
C SER A 458 6.06 -15.54 8.94
N GLY A 459 5.16 -14.60 8.82
CA GLY A 459 4.08 -14.33 9.77
C GLY A 459 2.77 -15.05 9.45
N THR A 460 1.72 -14.69 10.20
CA THR A 460 0.36 -15.19 9.97
C THR A 460 -0.33 -14.35 8.90
N PRO A 461 -0.80 -14.95 7.79
CA PRO A 461 -1.58 -14.21 6.81
C PRO A 461 -2.91 -13.75 7.42
N ALA A 462 -3.25 -12.48 7.25
CA ALA A 462 -4.47 -11.89 7.79
C ALA A 462 -5.71 -12.34 7.03
N TYR A 463 -5.58 -12.60 5.74
CA TYR A 463 -6.67 -12.99 4.86
C TYR A 463 -6.46 -14.41 4.33
N SER A 464 -7.55 -15.16 4.15
CA SER A 464 -7.50 -16.50 3.53
C SER A 464 -7.11 -16.46 2.06
N THR A 465 -7.44 -15.35 1.38
CA THR A 465 -7.03 -15.00 0.02
C THR A 465 -6.64 -13.52 0.01
N PRO A 466 -5.66 -13.10 -0.79
CA PRO A 466 -5.32 -11.68 -0.91
C PRO A 466 -6.54 -10.84 -1.31
N VAL A 467 -6.63 -9.63 -0.78
CA VAL A 467 -7.62 -8.63 -1.21
C VAL A 467 -7.27 -8.22 -2.63
N GLN A 468 -8.20 -8.36 -3.57
CA GLN A 468 -8.00 -7.97 -4.95
C GLN A 468 -8.36 -6.50 -5.16
N PHE A 469 -7.54 -5.80 -5.90
CA PHE A 469 -7.73 -4.41 -6.30
C PHE A 469 -7.41 -4.27 -7.79
N TYR A 470 -8.29 -3.60 -8.52
CA TYR A 470 -8.06 -3.22 -9.91
C TYR A 470 -7.66 -1.76 -9.97
N GLN A 471 -6.47 -1.48 -10.47
CA GLN A 471 -5.93 -0.15 -10.70
C GLN A 471 -6.37 0.33 -12.07
N GLU A 472 -7.28 1.27 -12.16
CA GLU A 472 -7.78 1.79 -13.43
C GLU A 472 -6.74 2.70 -14.08
N HIS A 473 -6.21 3.66 -13.34
CA HIS A 473 -5.16 4.59 -13.79
C HIS A 473 -3.85 4.32 -13.07
N ALA A 474 -2.73 4.48 -13.78
CA ALA A 474 -1.42 4.59 -13.14
C ALA A 474 -1.42 5.73 -12.12
N GLY A 475 -0.65 5.62 -11.04
CA GLY A 475 -0.56 6.67 -10.03
C GLY A 475 -0.58 6.15 -8.61
N VAL A 476 -1.22 6.89 -7.72
CA VAL A 476 -1.34 6.60 -6.29
C VAL A 476 -2.77 6.15 -5.99
N SER A 477 -2.93 5.00 -5.35
CA SER A 477 -4.25 4.51 -4.93
C SER A 477 -4.25 4.08 -3.49
N THR A 478 -5.16 4.64 -2.70
CA THR A 478 -5.43 4.23 -1.33
C THR A 478 -6.52 3.16 -1.34
N VAL A 479 -6.12 1.93 -1.02
CA VAL A 479 -6.97 0.74 -1.08
C VAL A 479 -7.43 0.36 0.31
N SER A 480 -8.73 0.42 0.55
CA SER A 480 -9.32 -0.10 1.79
C SER A 480 -9.18 -1.63 1.86
N VAL A 481 -8.72 -2.13 2.99
CA VAL A 481 -8.60 -3.56 3.27
C VAL A 481 -9.36 -3.91 4.55
N PRO A 482 -9.82 -5.17 4.73
CA PRO A 482 -10.41 -5.58 6.00
C PRO A 482 -9.45 -5.30 7.16
N GLU A 483 -9.95 -4.67 8.22
CA GLU A 483 -9.13 -4.21 9.35
C GLU A 483 -8.36 -5.35 10.02
N VAL A 484 -7.08 -5.15 10.27
CA VAL A 484 -6.17 -6.11 10.90
C VAL A 484 -5.53 -5.51 12.13
N SER A 485 -5.75 -6.14 13.28
CA SER A 485 -5.13 -5.72 14.53
C SER A 485 -3.66 -6.12 14.59
N LEU A 486 -2.81 -5.15 14.91
CA LEU A 486 -1.36 -5.27 15.07
C LEU A 486 -1.01 -4.99 16.53
N LEU A 487 -0.28 -5.91 17.18
CA LEU A 487 0.24 -5.65 18.52
C LEU A 487 1.46 -4.74 18.43
N GLY A 488 1.50 -3.67 19.21
CA GLY A 488 2.64 -2.73 19.23
C GLY A 488 3.96 -3.42 19.51
N GLY A 489 5.00 -3.09 18.74
CA GLY A 489 6.32 -3.72 18.78
C GLY A 489 6.41 -5.06 18.04
N THR A 490 5.37 -5.47 17.30
CA THR A 490 5.45 -6.65 16.42
C THR A 490 5.73 -6.24 14.99
N LEU A 491 6.42 -7.14 14.26
CA LEU A 491 6.66 -6.99 12.83
C LEU A 491 5.44 -7.45 12.03
N TYR A 492 5.11 -6.71 10.99
CA TYR A 492 4.12 -7.07 9.99
C TYR A 492 4.63 -6.73 8.58
N SER A 493 4.06 -7.32 7.58
CA SER A 493 4.37 -6.98 6.19
C SER A 493 3.11 -6.72 5.38
N VAL A 494 3.25 -5.88 4.37
CA VAL A 494 2.30 -5.72 3.29
C VAL A 494 2.94 -6.30 2.03
N VAL A 495 2.30 -7.30 1.45
CA VAL A 495 2.72 -7.98 0.22
C VAL A 495 1.76 -7.63 -0.90
N VAL A 496 2.30 -7.13 -2.01
CA VAL A 496 1.54 -6.76 -3.21
C VAL A 496 1.98 -7.66 -4.36
N THR A 497 1.04 -8.40 -4.94
CA THR A 497 1.29 -9.37 -6.01
C THR A 497 0.54 -8.97 -7.28
N ASN A 498 1.17 -9.06 -8.44
CA ASN A 498 0.47 -8.96 -9.72
C ASN A 498 -0.40 -10.20 -9.95
N MET A 499 -1.72 -10.01 -9.90
CA MET A 499 -2.74 -11.03 -10.11
C MET A 499 -3.38 -10.97 -11.51
N GLY A 500 -3.03 -9.95 -12.30
CA GLY A 500 -3.46 -9.80 -13.67
C GLY A 500 -2.77 -10.77 -14.63
N SER A 501 -3.22 -10.80 -15.87
CA SER A 501 -2.62 -11.60 -16.96
C SER A 501 -1.48 -10.88 -17.68
N GLY A 502 -1.38 -9.55 -17.53
CA GLY A 502 -0.35 -8.69 -18.12
C GLY A 502 0.79 -8.35 -17.18
N THR A 503 1.91 -7.93 -17.74
CA THR A 503 3.01 -7.33 -16.97
C THR A 503 2.67 -5.89 -16.62
N VAL A 504 2.88 -5.49 -15.37
CA VAL A 504 2.66 -4.13 -14.88
C VAL A 504 3.97 -3.49 -14.40
N GLU A 505 4.05 -2.17 -14.44
CA GLU A 505 5.16 -1.40 -13.86
C GLU A 505 4.73 -0.86 -12.49
N TYR A 506 5.43 -1.29 -11.46
CA TYR A 506 5.27 -0.84 -10.09
C TYR A 506 6.32 0.22 -9.75
N LEU A 507 5.95 1.26 -9.00
CA LEU A 507 6.89 2.30 -8.64
C LEU A 507 7.78 1.90 -7.47
N CYS A 508 9.05 2.22 -7.61
CA CYS A 508 10.05 2.02 -6.58
C CYS A 508 10.86 3.31 -6.38
N GLU A 509 11.37 3.48 -5.18
CA GLU A 509 12.37 4.48 -4.86
C GLU A 509 13.76 3.90 -5.06
N THR A 510 14.69 4.71 -5.58
CA THR A 510 16.12 4.41 -5.72
C THR A 510 16.93 5.67 -5.52
N ASN A 511 18.24 5.54 -5.23
CA ASN A 511 19.15 6.67 -5.37
C ASN A 511 19.28 7.00 -6.86
N SER A 512 18.86 8.19 -7.26
CA SER A 512 18.87 8.65 -8.64
C SER A 512 19.11 10.15 -8.70
N SER A 513 19.51 10.66 -9.87
CA SER A 513 19.68 12.09 -10.09
C SER A 513 19.24 12.46 -11.49
N TYR A 514 18.63 13.61 -11.60
CA TYR A 514 18.34 14.35 -12.81
C TYR A 514 19.18 15.63 -12.82
N ASP A 515 19.18 16.37 -13.91
CA ASP A 515 20.01 17.57 -14.04
C ASP A 515 19.77 18.61 -12.92
N TRP A 516 18.59 18.64 -12.37
CA TRP A 516 18.14 19.65 -11.42
C TRP A 516 17.82 19.13 -10.00
N VAL A 517 17.65 17.82 -9.80
CA VAL A 517 17.36 17.21 -8.51
C VAL A 517 18.06 15.87 -8.37
N SER A 518 18.61 15.61 -7.18
CA SER A 518 19.07 14.28 -6.82
C SER A 518 18.29 13.74 -5.63
N PHE A 519 17.95 12.47 -5.69
CA PHE A 519 17.22 11.77 -4.66
C PHE A 519 18.16 10.88 -3.86
N GLN A 520 18.12 11.07 -2.55
CA GLN A 520 18.84 10.25 -1.61
C GLN A 520 17.81 9.42 -0.84
N ALA A 521 17.91 8.11 -0.95
CA ALA A 521 17.11 7.13 -0.21
C ALA A 521 17.98 6.41 0.82
N ASP A 522 17.55 6.35 2.09
CA ASP A 522 18.22 5.62 3.18
C ASP A 522 17.70 4.18 3.25
N LEU A 523 18.09 3.38 2.25
CA LEU A 523 17.60 2.01 2.05
C LEU A 523 18.28 1.05 3.02
N LYS A 524 17.54 0.56 4.00
CA LYS A 524 18.03 -0.38 5.03
C LYS A 524 17.65 -1.81 4.70
N GLU A 525 18.54 -2.73 5.08
CA GLU A 525 18.25 -4.16 4.96
C GLU A 525 16.98 -4.56 5.72
N LYS A 526 16.26 -5.51 5.17
CA LYS A 526 15.07 -6.14 5.72
C LYS A 526 13.87 -5.18 5.88
N GLN A 527 13.80 -4.16 5.03
CA GLN A 527 12.66 -3.25 4.96
C GLN A 527 11.79 -3.50 3.74
N SER A 528 12.39 -3.68 2.57
CA SER A 528 11.69 -3.81 1.30
C SER A 528 12.23 -4.97 0.46
N PHE A 529 11.35 -5.66 -0.26
CA PHE A 529 11.68 -6.91 -0.93
C PHE A 529 10.95 -7.04 -2.27
N CYS A 530 11.56 -7.79 -3.21
CA CYS A 530 10.86 -8.36 -4.35
C CYS A 530 10.84 -9.88 -4.29
N TYR A 531 9.76 -10.49 -4.81
CA TYR A 531 9.60 -11.94 -4.88
C TYR A 531 9.85 -12.45 -6.29
N HIS A 532 10.91 -13.22 -6.45
CA HIS A 532 11.17 -13.97 -7.67
C HIS A 532 10.71 -15.42 -7.48
N GLU A 533 9.80 -15.89 -8.32
CA GLU A 533 9.13 -17.19 -8.12
C GLU A 533 10.08 -18.41 -8.08
N LYS A 534 11.27 -18.29 -8.68
CA LYS A 534 12.30 -19.35 -8.62
C LYS A 534 13.23 -19.22 -7.41
N ASN A 535 13.48 -17.99 -6.94
CA ASN A 535 14.55 -17.70 -5.98
C ASN A 535 13.98 -17.28 -4.60
N GLY A 536 12.67 -16.99 -4.51
CA GLY A 536 12.04 -16.47 -3.31
C GLY A 536 12.24 -14.97 -3.11
N TRP A 537 12.13 -14.53 -1.87
CA TRP A 537 12.27 -13.13 -1.48
C TRP A 537 13.72 -12.65 -1.57
N THR A 538 13.92 -11.51 -2.20
CA THR A 538 15.21 -10.82 -2.29
C THR A 538 15.07 -9.44 -1.63
N ASP A 539 15.97 -9.13 -0.71
CA ASP A 539 16.06 -7.83 -0.03
C ASP A 539 16.54 -6.76 -1.01
N PHE A 540 15.75 -5.73 -1.22
CA PHE A 540 16.04 -4.65 -2.17
C PHE A 540 17.28 -3.82 -1.77
N ALA A 541 17.61 -3.72 -0.48
CA ALA A 541 18.82 -3.04 -0.05
C ALA A 541 20.12 -3.75 -0.54
N LYS A 542 20.00 -5.03 -0.94
CA LYS A 542 21.10 -5.85 -1.45
C LYS A 542 21.15 -5.94 -2.96
N THR A 543 20.20 -5.35 -3.67
CA THR A 543 20.19 -5.30 -5.13
C THR A 543 21.11 -4.17 -5.63
N SER A 544 21.37 -4.15 -6.93
CA SER A 544 22.14 -3.06 -7.57
C SER A 544 21.39 -2.58 -8.81
N PRO A 545 20.83 -1.37 -8.79
CA PRO A 545 20.78 -0.44 -7.65
C PRO A 545 19.93 -0.96 -6.49
N SER A 546 20.20 -0.49 -5.27
CA SER A 546 19.30 -0.69 -4.13
C SER A 546 17.98 0.06 -4.36
N ALA A 547 16.87 -0.52 -3.91
CA ALA A 547 15.55 0.03 -4.13
C ALA A 547 14.64 -0.13 -2.89
N CYS A 548 13.49 0.54 -2.94
CA CYS A 548 12.37 0.35 -2.01
C CYS A 548 11.07 0.33 -2.82
N ALA A 549 10.18 -0.62 -2.56
CA ALA A 549 8.84 -0.61 -3.14
C ALA A 549 7.99 0.50 -2.50
N ARG A 550 7.29 1.28 -3.32
CA ARG A 550 6.39 2.33 -2.86
C ARG A 550 5.09 1.74 -2.36
N ILE A 551 5.15 1.21 -1.13
CA ILE A 551 4.01 0.66 -0.39
C ILE A 551 3.86 1.42 0.90
N LYS A 552 2.66 1.97 1.17
CA LYS A 552 2.36 2.59 2.45
C LYS A 552 1.26 1.82 3.17
N ALA A 553 1.28 1.88 4.50
CA ALA A 553 0.29 1.24 5.35
C ALA A 553 -0.30 2.26 6.31
N HIS A 554 -1.60 2.49 6.20
CA HIS A 554 -2.30 3.42 7.07
C HIS A 554 -2.89 2.68 8.26
N THR A 555 -2.50 3.10 9.48
CA THR A 555 -2.97 2.50 10.72
C THR A 555 -3.57 3.55 11.67
N ARG A 556 -4.36 3.06 12.62
CA ARG A 556 -4.78 3.84 13.78
C ARG A 556 -4.33 3.15 15.07
N THR A 557 -3.90 3.92 16.05
CA THR A 557 -3.62 3.41 17.39
C THR A 557 -4.93 3.06 18.09
N LEU A 558 -4.99 1.88 18.71
CA LEU A 558 -6.13 1.44 19.50
C LEU A 558 -6.01 1.94 20.95
N ASP A 559 -7.12 2.35 21.53
CA ASP A 559 -7.16 2.83 22.93
C ASP A 559 -6.95 1.72 23.94
N SER A 560 -7.36 0.49 23.58
CA SER A 560 -7.23 -0.69 24.45
C SER A 560 -5.97 -1.47 24.17
N ALA A 561 -5.38 -2.06 25.21
CA ALA A 561 -4.28 -3.00 25.07
C ALA A 561 -4.74 -4.26 24.31
N LEU A 562 -3.95 -4.70 23.35
CA LEU A 562 -4.16 -5.99 22.67
C LEU A 562 -3.41 -7.10 23.40
N SER A 563 -4.05 -8.27 23.54
CA SER A 563 -3.46 -9.48 24.08
C SER A 563 -3.63 -10.65 23.12
N VAL A 564 -2.62 -11.54 23.10
CA VAL A 564 -2.72 -12.77 22.30
C VAL A 564 -3.83 -13.66 22.84
N GLY A 565 -4.74 -14.09 21.96
CA GLY A 565 -5.84 -14.99 22.32
C GLY A 565 -5.35 -16.35 22.82
N LYS A 566 -6.11 -16.98 23.71
CA LYS A 566 -5.82 -18.36 24.12
C LYS A 566 -6.23 -19.35 23.04
N PRO A 567 -5.43 -20.43 22.81
CA PRO A 567 -5.80 -21.47 21.85
C PRO A 567 -7.11 -22.18 22.20
N SER A 568 -7.94 -22.43 21.18
CA SER A 568 -9.21 -23.13 21.27
C SER A 568 -9.15 -24.54 20.64
N SER A 569 -10.20 -25.34 20.85
CA SER A 569 -10.41 -26.65 20.21
C SER A 569 -9.27 -27.64 20.41
N LEU A 570 -8.53 -27.57 21.55
CA LEU A 570 -7.46 -28.53 21.84
C LEU A 570 -8.02 -29.96 21.92
N LYS A 571 -7.49 -30.85 21.10
CA LYS A 571 -7.81 -32.29 21.06
C LYS A 571 -6.55 -33.09 21.26
N GLY A 572 -6.63 -34.22 21.99
CA GLY A 572 -5.56 -35.18 22.18
C GLY A 572 -5.96 -36.56 21.69
N THR A 573 -5.23 -37.13 20.73
CA THR A 573 -5.49 -38.43 20.12
C THR A 573 -4.33 -39.38 20.38
N VAL A 574 -4.60 -40.59 20.90
CA VAL A 574 -3.59 -41.61 21.03
C VAL A 574 -3.31 -42.22 19.65
N LYS A 575 -2.14 -42.00 19.11
CA LYS A 575 -1.70 -42.52 17.79
C LYS A 575 -1.03 -43.87 17.92
N ALA A 576 -0.28 -44.07 19.02
CA ALA A 576 0.43 -45.32 19.30
C ALA A 576 0.56 -45.53 20.81
N TYR A 577 1.04 -46.68 21.24
CA TYR A 577 1.29 -47.00 22.64
C TYR A 577 2.25 -46.04 23.36
N ASN A 578 3.03 -45.29 22.60
CA ASN A 578 4.02 -44.31 23.06
C ASN A 578 3.89 -42.96 22.35
N GLU A 579 2.74 -42.65 21.73
CA GLU A 579 2.54 -41.40 21.02
C GLU A 579 1.14 -40.83 21.21
N ILE A 580 1.07 -39.58 21.64
CA ILE A 580 -0.15 -38.76 21.69
C ILE A 580 0.04 -37.60 20.76
N THR A 581 -0.88 -37.42 19.81
CA THR A 581 -0.93 -36.24 18.94
C THR A 581 -1.97 -35.26 19.47
N LEU A 582 -1.55 -34.00 19.61
CA LEU A 582 -2.39 -32.86 19.95
C LEU A 582 -2.72 -32.09 18.67
N THR A 583 -3.90 -31.53 18.60
CA THR A 583 -4.33 -30.60 17.54
C THR A 583 -5.14 -29.48 18.16
N TRP A 584 -5.05 -28.28 17.59
CA TRP A 584 -5.79 -27.10 18.05
C TRP A 584 -6.06 -26.15 16.86
N GLU A 585 -6.83 -25.09 17.08
CA GLU A 585 -7.08 -24.03 16.09
C GLU A 585 -6.00 -22.95 16.15
N THR A 586 -5.76 -22.29 15.01
CA THR A 586 -4.84 -21.15 14.92
C THR A 586 -5.32 -19.99 15.80
N VAL A 587 -4.38 -19.27 16.36
CA VAL A 587 -4.65 -18.01 17.11
C VAL A 587 -4.10 -16.86 16.30
N SER A 588 -4.97 -15.91 15.97
CA SER A 588 -4.56 -14.69 15.28
C SER A 588 -3.53 -13.94 16.11
N GLY A 589 -2.48 -13.43 15.47
CA GLY A 589 -1.44 -12.69 16.15
C GLY A 589 -0.43 -13.53 16.95
N ALA A 590 -0.50 -14.86 16.92
CA ALA A 590 0.48 -15.70 17.59
C ALA A 590 1.76 -15.84 16.76
N THR A 591 2.93 -15.70 17.38
CA THR A 591 4.23 -16.12 16.84
C THR A 591 4.42 -17.64 16.98
N GLY A 592 3.80 -18.26 17.99
CA GLY A 592 3.89 -19.70 18.19
C GLY A 592 3.13 -20.20 19.41
N TYR A 593 3.31 -21.49 19.73
CA TYR A 593 2.60 -22.15 20.82
C TYR A 593 3.57 -22.88 21.74
N GLN A 594 3.32 -22.85 23.05
CA GLN A 594 3.99 -23.64 24.05
C GLN A 594 3.08 -24.74 24.56
N ILE A 595 3.56 -25.99 24.53
CA ILE A 595 2.82 -27.18 24.92
C ILE A 595 3.28 -27.61 26.31
N TYR A 596 2.34 -27.79 27.21
CA TYR A 596 2.58 -28.23 28.58
C TYR A 596 1.85 -29.54 28.85
N ARG A 597 2.53 -30.43 29.60
CA ARG A 597 2.05 -31.75 29.95
C ARG A 597 2.23 -32.01 31.45
N LYS A 598 1.26 -32.69 32.07
CA LYS A 598 1.44 -33.36 33.36
C LYS A 598 1.06 -34.83 33.28
N ALA A 599 1.73 -35.67 34.08
CA ALA A 599 1.41 -37.08 34.26
C ALA A 599 0.61 -37.29 35.56
N GLY A 600 -0.57 -37.88 35.48
CA GLY A 600 -1.47 -38.06 36.65
C GLY A 600 -1.72 -36.74 37.43
N SER A 601 -1.43 -36.74 38.72
CA SER A 601 -1.55 -35.58 39.63
C SER A 601 -0.29 -34.67 39.64
N GLY A 602 0.72 -34.95 38.81
CA GLY A 602 1.96 -34.20 38.76
C GLY A 602 1.79 -32.73 38.27
N LYS A 603 2.88 -31.96 38.36
CA LYS A 603 2.93 -30.57 37.87
C LYS A 603 3.03 -30.52 36.33
N TYR A 604 2.52 -29.43 35.73
CA TYR A 604 2.70 -29.18 34.32
C TYR A 604 4.15 -28.80 34.01
N THR A 605 4.73 -29.43 32.99
CA THR A 605 6.05 -29.11 32.44
C THR A 605 5.92 -28.81 30.94
N LYS A 606 6.71 -27.87 30.45
CA LYS A 606 6.77 -27.59 29.01
C LYS A 606 7.41 -28.77 28.29
N VAL A 607 6.73 -29.32 27.28
CA VAL A 607 7.19 -30.48 26.49
C VAL A 607 7.47 -30.12 25.02
N GLY A 608 7.11 -28.92 24.60
CA GLY A 608 7.41 -28.45 23.25
C GLY A 608 7.07 -27.00 23.03
N THR A 609 7.66 -26.45 21.99
CA THR A 609 7.31 -25.15 21.38
C THR A 609 7.22 -25.40 19.89
N VAL A 610 6.20 -24.82 19.22
CA VAL A 610 6.02 -24.89 17.79
C VAL A 610 5.65 -23.52 17.25
N SER A 611 5.97 -23.27 16.00
CA SER A 611 5.66 -22.06 15.26
C SER A 611 4.15 -21.89 15.03
N TRP A 612 3.71 -20.67 14.74
CA TRP A 612 2.30 -20.29 14.53
C TRP A 612 1.57 -21.15 13.48
N ASN A 613 2.27 -21.58 12.43
CA ASN A 613 1.74 -22.42 11.33
C ASN A 613 1.62 -23.90 11.69
N LYS A 614 2.06 -24.30 12.89
CA LYS A 614 1.95 -25.66 13.41
C LYS A 614 0.81 -25.75 14.41
N THR A 615 -0.31 -26.27 13.98
CA THR A 615 -1.49 -26.52 14.83
C THR A 615 -1.57 -27.96 15.33
N SER A 616 -0.44 -28.66 15.34
CA SER A 616 -0.33 -30.02 15.85
C SER A 616 1.02 -30.26 16.50
N PHE A 617 1.06 -31.16 17.48
CA PHE A 617 2.26 -31.60 18.18
C PHE A 617 2.16 -33.06 18.54
N SER A 618 3.19 -33.87 18.22
CA SER A 618 3.26 -35.28 18.58
C SER A 618 4.20 -35.53 19.74
N ASP A 619 3.63 -35.85 20.91
CA ASP A 619 4.40 -36.24 22.09
C ASP A 619 4.72 -37.74 22.02
N LYS A 620 5.98 -38.05 21.73
CA LYS A 620 6.53 -39.41 21.66
C LYS A 620 7.24 -39.87 22.94
N SER A 621 7.20 -39.04 23.98
CA SER A 621 7.84 -39.32 25.27
C SER A 621 6.87 -39.85 26.33
N VAL A 622 5.71 -40.37 25.91
CA VAL A 622 4.67 -40.86 26.79
C VAL A 622 4.85 -42.36 27.08
N VAL A 623 4.49 -42.74 28.29
CA VAL A 623 4.57 -44.15 28.76
C VAL A 623 3.16 -44.77 28.76
N ILE A 624 3.07 -45.99 28.23
CA ILE A 624 1.84 -46.74 28.16
C ILE A 624 1.17 -46.88 29.55
N GLY A 625 -0.13 -46.73 29.59
CA GLY A 625 -0.91 -46.90 30.81
C GLY A 625 -0.92 -45.66 31.73
N THR A 626 -0.08 -44.65 31.47
CA THR A 626 -0.06 -43.41 32.21
C THR A 626 -1.04 -42.40 31.59
N SER A 627 -1.85 -41.75 32.42
CA SER A 627 -2.73 -40.66 31.98
C SER A 627 -1.98 -39.36 31.92
N TYR A 628 -1.99 -38.71 30.77
CA TYR A 628 -1.35 -37.41 30.55
C TYR A 628 -2.41 -36.35 30.27
N THR A 629 -2.28 -35.19 30.94
CA THR A 629 -3.11 -34.02 30.70
C THR A 629 -2.27 -32.94 30.07
N TYR A 630 -2.78 -32.34 28.96
CA TYR A 630 -2.12 -31.30 28.20
C TYR A 630 -2.91 -30.01 28.26
N ARG A 631 -2.19 -28.90 28.18
CA ARG A 631 -2.71 -27.56 27.89
C ARG A 631 -1.69 -26.83 27.03
N ILE A 632 -2.13 -25.87 26.25
CA ILE A 632 -1.26 -25.06 25.40
C ILE A 632 -1.53 -23.59 25.64
N ARG A 633 -0.55 -22.74 25.40
CA ARG A 633 -0.73 -21.28 25.31
C ARG A 633 -0.07 -20.76 24.06
N ALA A 634 -0.65 -19.72 23.47
CA ALA A 634 -0.03 -18.96 22.40
C ALA A 634 0.96 -17.93 22.99
N TYR A 635 1.88 -17.46 22.17
CA TYR A 635 2.70 -16.30 22.48
C TYR A 635 2.94 -15.47 21.24
N ALA A 636 3.10 -14.13 21.43
CA ALA A 636 3.61 -13.21 20.43
C ALA A 636 4.94 -12.62 20.91
N MET A 637 5.90 -12.46 20.00
CA MET A 637 7.14 -11.75 20.29
C MET A 637 6.91 -10.27 20.14
N VAL A 638 7.15 -9.51 21.19
CA VAL A 638 7.03 -8.04 21.26
C VAL A 638 8.36 -7.49 21.72
N ASN A 639 9.04 -6.70 20.90
CA ASN A 639 10.36 -6.15 21.21
C ASN A 639 11.35 -7.21 21.74
N GLY A 640 11.37 -8.38 21.08
CA GLY A 640 12.22 -9.50 21.49
C GLY A 640 11.76 -10.26 22.73
N THR A 641 10.66 -9.87 23.38
CA THR A 641 10.12 -10.51 24.59
C THR A 641 8.84 -11.27 24.27
N ALA A 642 8.72 -12.52 24.77
CA ALA A 642 7.52 -13.32 24.56
C ALA A 642 6.37 -12.86 25.46
N ASN A 643 5.26 -12.45 24.85
CA ASN A 643 4.01 -12.10 25.50
C ASN A 643 3.03 -13.28 25.39
N TYR A 644 2.54 -13.79 26.52
CA TYR A 644 1.82 -15.05 26.57
C TYR A 644 0.32 -14.87 26.75
N SER A 645 -0.45 -15.70 26.04
CA SER A 645 -1.88 -15.87 26.29
C SER A 645 -2.16 -16.68 27.57
N GLY A 646 -3.41 -16.66 28.01
CA GLY A 646 -3.93 -17.68 28.91
C GLY A 646 -3.84 -19.08 28.31
N TYR A 647 -3.91 -20.11 29.16
CA TYR A 647 -3.89 -21.50 28.71
C TYR A 647 -5.24 -21.92 28.07
N SER A 648 -5.19 -22.82 27.10
CA SER A 648 -6.36 -23.52 26.57
C SER A 648 -7.05 -24.36 27.65
N SER A 649 -8.29 -24.78 27.40
CA SER A 649 -8.90 -25.88 28.11
C SER A 649 -8.00 -27.12 28.06
N ALA A 650 -7.94 -27.87 29.16
CA ALA A 650 -7.08 -29.04 29.25
C ALA A 650 -7.69 -30.28 28.55
N VAL A 651 -6.86 -31.11 27.95
CA VAL A 651 -7.26 -32.39 27.38
C VAL A 651 -6.46 -33.55 27.99
N THR A 652 -7.11 -34.65 28.28
CA THR A 652 -6.45 -35.83 28.85
C THR A 652 -6.48 -37.00 27.87
N ALA A 653 -5.33 -37.67 27.71
CA ALA A 653 -5.18 -38.85 26.89
C ALA A 653 -4.31 -39.92 27.60
N LYS A 654 -4.61 -41.20 27.41
CA LYS A 654 -3.90 -42.29 28.01
C LYS A 654 -3.46 -43.30 26.93
N PRO A 655 -2.17 -43.45 26.64
CA PRO A 655 -1.69 -44.41 25.69
C PRO A 655 -2.02 -45.84 26.12
N VAL A 656 -2.52 -46.62 25.19
CA VAL A 656 -2.87 -48.05 25.39
C VAL A 656 -2.33 -48.88 24.22
N LEU A 657 -2.18 -50.19 24.42
CA LEU A 657 -1.84 -51.08 23.32
C LEU A 657 -3.02 -51.18 22.34
N SER A 658 -2.70 -51.27 21.06
CA SER A 658 -3.71 -51.60 20.05
C SER A 658 -4.21 -53.04 20.24
N VAL A 659 -5.49 -53.26 19.95
CA VAL A 659 -6.08 -54.60 19.99
C VAL A 659 -5.50 -55.47 18.86
N PRO A 660 -4.90 -56.64 19.15
CA PRO A 660 -4.40 -57.51 18.10
C PRO A 660 -5.56 -58.11 17.29
N LYS A 661 -5.39 -58.22 15.98
CA LYS A 661 -6.27 -59.05 15.14
C LYS A 661 -5.94 -60.50 15.43
N VAL A 662 -6.95 -61.33 15.65
CA VAL A 662 -6.82 -62.74 16.03
C VAL A 662 -7.56 -63.61 15.00
N TRP A 663 -6.94 -64.70 14.60
CA TRP A 663 -7.57 -65.75 13.76
C TRP A 663 -7.20 -67.10 14.27
N VAL A 664 -8.10 -68.07 14.06
CA VAL A 664 -7.97 -69.45 14.52
C VAL A 664 -8.07 -70.38 13.32
N SER A 665 -7.21 -71.36 13.26
CA SER A 665 -7.24 -72.47 12.26
C SER A 665 -7.19 -73.80 12.94
N VAL A 666 -7.91 -74.81 12.39
CA VAL A 666 -7.86 -76.19 12.85
C VAL A 666 -6.78 -76.88 12.07
N SER A 667 -5.88 -77.63 12.77
CA SER A 667 -4.82 -78.38 12.17
C SER A 667 -5.33 -79.87 11.91
N PRO A 668 -4.72 -80.61 10.92
CA PRO A 668 -5.10 -82.03 10.62
C PRO A 668 -4.88 -82.96 11.81
N GLY A 669 -4.75 -82.72 12.92
CA GLY A 669 -4.66 -83.49 14.13
C GLY A 669 -5.66 -83.12 15.22
N GLY A 670 -6.68 -82.28 14.87
CA GLY A 670 -7.71 -81.83 15.80
C GLY A 670 -7.29 -80.68 16.73
N TYR A 671 -6.11 -80.11 16.53
CA TYR A 671 -5.63 -78.94 17.36
C TYR A 671 -6.04 -77.60 16.78
N ASN A 672 -6.45 -76.71 17.65
CA ASN A 672 -6.72 -75.29 17.29
C ASN A 672 -5.41 -74.53 17.37
N THR A 673 -5.01 -73.83 16.25
CA THR A 673 -3.90 -72.90 16.21
C THR A 673 -4.46 -71.52 16.24
N VAL A 674 -4.12 -70.75 17.25
CA VAL A 674 -4.47 -69.35 17.40
C VAL A 674 -3.29 -68.52 16.95
N LYS A 675 -3.52 -67.58 15.98
CA LYS A 675 -2.53 -66.65 15.46
C LYS A 675 -3.04 -65.26 15.69
N TRP A 676 -2.11 -64.30 15.85
CA TRP A 676 -2.44 -62.89 15.94
C TRP A 676 -1.31 -62.03 15.35
N ASN A 677 -1.64 -60.77 14.96
CA ASN A 677 -0.60 -59.84 14.55
C ASN A 677 0.17 -59.32 15.77
N LYS A 678 1.46 -59.02 15.57
CA LYS A 678 2.31 -58.39 16.60
C LYS A 678 1.75 -56.98 16.92
N THR A 679 1.51 -56.72 18.20
CA THR A 679 1.11 -55.42 18.70
C THR A 679 2.36 -54.67 19.14
N ALA A 680 2.61 -53.47 18.56
CA ALA A 680 3.74 -52.65 18.93
C ALA A 680 3.67 -52.27 20.43
N GLY A 681 4.80 -52.39 21.14
CA GLY A 681 4.90 -52.13 22.58
C GLY A 681 4.43 -53.30 23.47
N ALA A 682 3.86 -54.35 22.93
CA ALA A 682 3.49 -55.53 23.73
C ALA A 682 4.72 -56.36 24.07
N THR A 683 4.92 -56.68 25.35
CA THR A 683 5.97 -57.55 25.86
C THR A 683 5.55 -59.01 25.86
N GLY A 684 4.26 -59.30 25.68
CA GLY A 684 3.67 -60.65 25.62
C GLY A 684 2.16 -60.58 25.45
N TYR A 685 1.56 -61.76 25.35
CA TYR A 685 0.16 -61.97 25.13
C TYR A 685 -0.39 -62.98 26.13
N LEU A 686 -1.62 -62.74 26.58
CA LEU A 686 -2.37 -63.68 27.37
C LEU A 686 -3.44 -64.27 26.47
N VAL A 687 -3.38 -65.59 26.26
CA VAL A 687 -4.36 -66.36 25.47
C VAL A 687 -5.44 -66.87 26.36
N TYR A 688 -6.69 -66.55 26.06
CA TYR A 688 -7.88 -66.99 26.77
C TYR A 688 -8.80 -67.76 25.83
N ARG A 689 -9.49 -68.79 26.36
CA ARG A 689 -10.57 -69.51 25.68
C ARG A 689 -11.90 -69.22 26.38
N LYS A 690 -12.91 -68.87 25.61
CA LYS A 690 -14.26 -68.71 26.09
C LYS A 690 -14.99 -70.03 26.10
N SER A 691 -15.64 -70.38 27.20
CA SER A 691 -16.57 -71.48 27.33
C SER A 691 -17.83 -70.99 28.02
N GLY A 692 -18.95 -70.96 27.29
CA GLY A 692 -20.18 -70.35 27.76
C GLY A 692 -19.95 -68.82 28.02
N LYS A 693 -20.25 -68.38 29.27
CA LYS A 693 -20.07 -66.98 29.71
C LYS A 693 -18.65 -66.73 30.30
N SER A 694 -17.79 -67.77 30.48
CA SER A 694 -16.54 -67.66 31.21
C SER A 694 -15.32 -67.71 30.27
N TRP A 695 -14.29 -66.91 30.62
CA TRP A 695 -13.00 -66.89 29.95
C TRP A 695 -11.93 -67.62 30.82
N THR A 696 -11.26 -68.61 30.27
CA THR A 696 -10.18 -69.33 30.95
C THR A 696 -8.84 -68.99 30.29
N LYS A 697 -7.86 -68.53 31.09
CA LYS A 697 -6.49 -68.32 30.63
C LYS A 697 -5.82 -69.62 30.26
N LEU A 698 -5.37 -69.74 29.02
CA LEU A 698 -4.69 -70.92 28.51
C LEU A 698 -3.18 -70.83 28.65
N LYS A 699 -2.61 -69.64 28.22
CA LYS A 699 -1.16 -69.49 28.17
C LYS A 699 -0.78 -68.00 28.28
N THR A 700 0.42 -67.77 28.80
CA THR A 700 1.17 -66.49 28.62
C THR A 700 2.24 -66.80 27.56
N VAL A 701 2.26 -65.96 26.50
CA VAL A 701 3.18 -66.09 25.36
C VAL A 701 4.08 -64.87 25.32
N LYS A 702 5.40 -65.05 25.43
CA LYS A 702 6.38 -63.94 25.32
C LYS A 702 6.98 -63.98 23.91
N GLY A 703 6.93 -62.87 23.21
CA GLY A 703 7.62 -62.68 21.92
C GLY A 703 7.08 -63.40 20.70
N ALA A 704 6.18 -64.43 20.87
CA ALA A 704 5.56 -65.17 19.77
C ALA A 704 4.17 -64.61 19.42
N VAL A 705 3.72 -64.88 18.20
CA VAL A 705 2.40 -64.44 17.66
C VAL A 705 1.49 -65.65 17.34
N THR A 706 1.85 -66.82 17.85
CA THR A 706 1.10 -68.09 17.69
C THR A 706 1.05 -68.88 18.98
N TYR A 707 -0.06 -69.63 19.18
CA TYR A 707 -0.26 -70.61 20.21
C TYR A 707 -1.04 -71.81 19.59
N LYS A 708 -0.57 -73.02 19.85
CA LYS A 708 -1.22 -74.28 19.45
C LYS A 708 -1.85 -74.93 20.67
#